data_6be5376cfe330cdfdab772411fff770f
#
_entry.id   6be5376cfe330cdfdab772411fff770f
#
_cell.length_a   1.000
_cell.length_b   1.000
_cell.length_c   1.000
_cell.angle_alpha   90.00
_cell.angle_beta   90.00
_cell.angle_gamma   90.00
#
_symmetry.space_group_name_H-M   'P 1'
#
loop_
_entity.id
_entity.type
_entity.pdbx_description
1 polymer ?
#
loop_
_entity_poly.entity_id
_entity_poly.type
_entity_poly.pdbx_seq_one_letter_code
_entity_poly.pdbx_strand_id
1 'polypeptide(L)'
;MKIIFAVIGILCMGLMSVHANNPLRQSPYPQKDNIIYLNPAPLLVPLSMKQSDYLQFNLSQDKNFKGDNDILSKPVPWCMFNAHKVLNTGVWYWRFRSVSKAGEEMPWSETYSFTVEETTPQFATPPFEVLLKNLPKDYPRIYCFLNGHLADARKKVRTHPEFEVMVDDARTALAMDFSTDTQPYKHVFAMSENFDKLNTAYQMLQYDVYADKMMANVRCLLKQEPTKDFIDNDFKAGELVYLLAATYENFYERFTEQEHKQIEKIIMGVLGFYYNGRLLGREENMFFDEHIWQFEIRRFLQASLVLYDKYPAAKEYLEYYYELWNTRGPGTGFNRDGAWHNGANYFSANAVSLCYLPTLFGYLTGTDFLQHPWYKNGGIGVAYTWLPGSLSAGFGDGHEKRNGKPLRIRSAFADFLARTTGDPYAAWYSAVNNRYDTEFETRLYRLASAKQRPANCELPADAPKAVWFRDCGEMIANSNLGDLKKNISLSFRSSPFGSGNHTHSNQNAFNLHYGGEAVFHAVGHYMNFCDPHNLLSYRNTRAHNTMLINGIGQPFTPDAYGYIVRMFNGDNISYALGDASTAYCGISNIRLWKRSFEKYHLTQTPENGFGETPLKKYRRHIFLLHPNKVVIYDELEANEKVRWDWLLHSPVKFDINPAASILTTVNKEK
;
A
#
# COMPACT_ATOMS: atom_id res chain seq x y z
N MET A 1 -44.38 40.65 0.00
CA MET A 1 -44.17 39.34 -0.63
C MET A 1 -42.72 39.05 -1.06
N LYS A 2 -41.78 40.01 -1.11
CA LYS A 2 -40.36 39.79 -1.45
C LYS A 2 -39.44 39.49 -0.26
N ILE A 3 -39.89 39.76 0.98
CA ILE A 3 -39.07 39.53 2.21
C ILE A 3 -39.19 38.10 2.74
N ILE A 4 -40.32 37.43 2.49
CA ILE A 4 -40.56 36.04 2.96
C ILE A 4 -39.71 35.03 2.16
N PHE A 5 -39.42 35.30 0.87
CA PHE A 5 -38.57 34.41 0.09
C PHE A 5 -37.07 34.47 0.46
N ALA A 6 -36.59 35.61 0.96
CA ALA A 6 -35.21 35.74 1.40
C ALA A 6 -34.94 35.01 2.75
N VAL A 7 -35.95 34.97 3.65
CA VAL A 7 -35.84 34.30 4.95
C VAL A 7 -35.93 32.77 4.80
N ILE A 8 -36.76 32.27 3.87
CA ILE A 8 -36.83 30.82 3.58
C ILE A 8 -35.57 30.34 2.85
N GLY A 9 -34.95 31.16 2.00
CA GLY A 9 -33.69 30.84 1.34
C GLY A 9 -32.50 30.74 2.32
N ILE A 10 -32.50 31.58 3.36
CA ILE A 10 -31.46 31.56 4.40
C ILE A 10 -31.67 30.39 5.41
N LEU A 11 -32.94 30.01 5.69
CA LEU A 11 -33.20 28.84 6.54
C LEU A 11 -32.92 27.50 5.83
N CYS A 12 -33.05 27.43 4.50
CA CYS A 12 -32.67 26.22 3.74
C CYS A 12 -31.15 26.10 3.52
N MET A 13 -30.38 27.19 3.58
CA MET A 13 -28.90 27.11 3.56
C MET A 13 -28.28 26.74 4.89
N GLY A 14 -29.03 26.80 6.00
CA GLY A 14 -28.55 26.47 7.35
C GLY A 14 -28.61 24.99 7.75
N LEU A 15 -29.06 24.09 6.86
CA LEU A 15 -29.24 22.67 7.14
C LEU A 15 -28.37 21.75 6.25
N MET A 16 -27.48 22.28 5.46
CA MET A 16 -26.40 21.47 4.93
C MET A 16 -25.40 21.25 6.05
N SER A 17 -25.42 20.07 6.66
CA SER A 17 -24.31 19.58 7.47
C SER A 17 -23.07 19.66 6.60
N VAL A 18 -22.20 20.63 6.87
CA VAL A 18 -20.87 20.69 6.27
C VAL A 18 -20.12 19.49 6.88
N HIS A 19 -20.20 18.34 6.23
CA HIS A 19 -19.32 17.24 6.51
C HIS A 19 -17.93 17.73 6.18
N ALA A 20 -17.07 17.85 7.17
CA ALA A 20 -15.70 18.25 6.97
C ALA A 20 -15.02 17.22 6.04
N ASN A 21 -14.55 17.68 4.90
CA ASN A 21 -13.79 16.82 3.99
C ASN A 21 -12.57 16.23 4.72
N ASN A 22 -12.23 14.98 4.39
CA ASN A 22 -11.05 14.34 4.95
C ASN A 22 -9.80 15.19 4.70
N PRO A 23 -9.06 15.60 5.75
CA PRO A 23 -7.86 16.43 5.60
C PRO A 23 -6.79 15.84 4.67
N LEU A 24 -6.71 14.50 4.56
CA LEU A 24 -5.78 13.84 3.64
C LEU A 24 -6.19 13.99 2.16
N ARG A 25 -7.44 14.36 1.89
CA ARG A 25 -7.96 14.54 0.53
C ARG A 25 -7.97 15.99 0.08
N GLN A 26 -7.48 16.90 0.88
CA GLN A 26 -7.36 18.28 0.44
C GLN A 26 -6.40 18.35 -0.75
N SER A 27 -6.90 18.87 -1.84
CA SER A 27 -6.13 19.10 -3.06
C SER A 27 -6.47 20.53 -3.53
N PRO A 28 -5.48 21.37 -3.79
CA PRO A 28 -4.02 21.11 -3.73
C PRO A 28 -3.49 20.79 -2.33
N TYR A 29 -2.42 20.01 -2.26
CA TYR A 29 -1.72 19.63 -1.03
C TYR A 29 -0.24 20.04 -1.15
N PRO A 30 0.41 20.56 -0.09
CA PRO A 30 -0.14 20.87 1.23
C PRO A 30 -0.78 22.27 1.30
N GLN A 31 -1.72 22.43 2.23
CA GLN A 31 -2.34 23.70 2.58
C GLN A 31 -2.07 24.05 4.05
N LYS A 32 -2.46 25.27 4.45
CA LYS A 32 -2.13 25.86 5.75
C LYS A 32 -2.36 24.96 6.96
N ASP A 33 -3.46 24.20 6.95
CA ASP A 33 -3.87 23.38 8.09
C ASP A 33 -3.52 21.89 7.92
N ASN A 34 -2.75 21.54 6.88
CA ASN A 34 -2.32 20.16 6.67
C ASN A 34 -1.17 19.77 7.60
N ILE A 35 -1.18 18.53 8.02
CA ILE A 35 -0.04 17.89 8.66
C ILE A 35 1.02 17.63 7.59
N ILE A 36 2.24 18.10 7.83
CA ILE A 36 3.39 17.80 7.00
C ILE A 36 4.06 16.52 7.50
N TYR A 37 3.87 15.44 6.78
CA TYR A 37 4.35 14.10 7.17
C TYR A 37 5.85 13.94 6.98
N LEU A 38 6.42 14.63 6.00
CA LEU A 38 7.82 14.51 5.60
C LEU A 38 8.34 15.85 5.08
N ASN A 39 9.61 16.13 5.28
CA ASN A 39 10.33 17.24 4.69
C ASN A 39 11.41 16.72 3.70
N PRO A 40 11.32 17.02 2.38
CA PRO A 40 10.34 17.91 1.75
C PRO A 40 8.94 17.34 1.67
N ALA A 41 7.92 18.20 1.82
CA ALA A 41 6.55 17.84 1.55
C ALA A 41 6.32 17.75 0.03
N PRO A 42 5.64 16.71 -0.48
CA PRO A 42 5.25 16.67 -1.88
C PRO A 42 4.21 17.75 -2.18
N LEU A 43 4.28 18.37 -3.36
CA LEU A 43 3.23 19.24 -3.86
C LEU A 43 2.34 18.45 -4.79
N LEU A 44 1.04 18.40 -4.49
CA LEU A 44 0.04 17.67 -5.28
C LEU A 44 -1.05 18.63 -5.72
N VAL A 45 -1.42 18.60 -6.99
CA VAL A 45 -2.50 19.43 -7.52
C VAL A 45 -3.64 18.58 -8.07
N PRO A 46 -4.89 19.11 -8.06
CA PRO A 46 -6.02 18.39 -8.62
C PRO A 46 -5.86 18.20 -10.10
N LEU A 47 -6.41 17.10 -10.58
CA LEU A 47 -6.42 16.71 -11.96
C LEU A 47 -7.38 17.59 -12.74
N SER A 48 -6.87 18.47 -13.57
CA SER A 48 -7.64 19.16 -14.59
C SER A 48 -6.86 19.35 -15.88
N MET A 49 -5.73 18.62 -16.03
CA MET A 49 -4.87 18.79 -17.19
C MET A 49 -5.47 18.13 -18.43
N LYS A 50 -5.53 18.88 -19.49
CA LYS A 50 -5.56 18.32 -20.84
C LYS A 50 -4.23 17.61 -21.05
N GLN A 51 -4.23 16.45 -21.69
CA GLN A 51 -3.02 15.68 -22.02
C GLN A 51 -1.91 16.45 -22.76
N SER A 52 -2.18 17.70 -23.12
CA SER A 52 -1.28 18.58 -23.86
C SER A 52 -0.49 19.56 -23.02
N ASP A 53 -0.81 19.72 -21.74
CA ASP A 53 -0.23 20.75 -20.90
C ASP A 53 0.73 20.17 -19.87
N TYR A 54 1.76 20.94 -19.53
CA TYR A 54 2.66 20.67 -18.43
C TYR A 54 2.28 21.51 -17.22
N LEU A 55 2.71 21.08 -16.02
CA LEU A 55 2.64 21.88 -14.82
C LEU A 55 4.03 22.39 -14.41
N GLN A 56 4.08 23.61 -13.94
CA GLN A 56 5.24 24.21 -13.33
C GLN A 56 4.91 24.67 -11.92
N PHE A 57 5.78 24.34 -10.97
CA PHE A 57 5.62 24.63 -9.54
C PHE A 57 6.62 25.69 -9.11
N ASN A 58 6.19 26.58 -8.21
CA ASN A 58 7.06 27.57 -7.59
C ASN A 58 6.85 27.53 -6.07
N LEU A 59 7.94 27.42 -5.32
CA LEU A 59 7.97 27.24 -3.87
C LEU A 59 8.95 28.24 -3.26
N SER A 60 8.54 29.01 -2.23
CA SER A 60 9.31 30.09 -1.63
C SER A 60 8.98 30.28 -0.15
N GLN A 61 9.92 30.81 0.63
CA GLN A 61 9.64 31.36 1.97
C GLN A 61 9.19 32.84 1.89
N ASP A 62 9.38 33.50 0.75
CA ASP A 62 8.81 34.82 0.49
C ASP A 62 7.45 34.70 -0.21
N LYS A 63 6.41 35.25 0.41
CA LYS A 63 5.05 35.24 -0.14
C LYS A 63 4.94 35.88 -1.53
N ASN A 64 5.86 36.78 -1.88
CA ASN A 64 5.91 37.45 -3.18
C ASN A 64 6.75 36.69 -4.22
N PHE A 65 7.36 35.55 -3.86
CA PHE A 65 8.24 34.75 -4.72
C PHE A 65 9.39 35.56 -5.33
N LYS A 66 10.10 36.29 -4.49
CA LYS A 66 11.29 37.10 -4.82
C LYS A 66 12.49 36.74 -3.93
N GLY A 67 12.44 35.59 -3.27
CA GLY A 67 13.51 35.10 -2.41
C GLY A 67 14.66 34.50 -3.22
N ASP A 68 15.89 34.66 -2.73
CA ASP A 68 17.09 34.10 -3.37
C ASP A 68 17.11 32.55 -3.37
N ASN A 69 16.29 31.92 -2.53
CA ASN A 69 16.19 30.46 -2.38
C ASN A 69 14.91 29.88 -2.97
N ASP A 70 14.22 30.62 -3.81
CA ASP A 70 13.01 30.15 -4.50
C ASP A 70 13.31 28.90 -5.34
N ILE A 71 12.36 27.96 -5.33
CA ILE A 71 12.43 26.72 -6.09
C ILE A 71 11.42 26.83 -7.22
N LEU A 72 11.89 26.96 -8.44
CA LEU A 72 11.08 26.90 -9.64
C LEU A 72 11.35 25.57 -10.35
N SER A 73 10.31 24.75 -10.52
CA SER A 73 10.44 23.48 -11.22
C SER A 73 10.62 23.69 -12.74
N LYS A 74 11.19 22.70 -13.42
CA LYS A 74 10.93 22.54 -14.85
C LYS A 74 9.42 22.21 -15.04
N PRO A 75 8.83 22.52 -16.21
CA PRO A 75 7.50 22.02 -16.56
C PRO A 75 7.50 20.48 -16.61
N VAL A 76 6.54 19.85 -15.94
CA VAL A 76 6.40 18.38 -15.87
C VAL A 76 5.00 17.95 -16.33
N PRO A 77 4.85 16.76 -16.94
CA PRO A 77 3.55 16.31 -17.48
C PRO A 77 2.64 15.68 -16.41
N TRP A 78 2.99 15.72 -15.12
CA TRP A 78 2.23 15.14 -14.02
C TRP A 78 1.84 16.16 -12.95
N CYS A 79 0.89 15.78 -12.10
CA CYS A 79 0.26 16.65 -11.10
C CYS A 79 0.98 16.62 -9.73
N MET A 80 2.28 16.37 -9.72
CA MET A 80 3.09 16.26 -8.50
C MET A 80 4.45 16.95 -8.67
N PHE A 81 5.03 17.36 -7.54
CA PHE A 81 6.40 17.87 -7.50
C PHE A 81 7.05 17.53 -6.15
N ASN A 82 8.29 17.06 -6.20
CA ASN A 82 9.17 16.87 -5.05
C ASN A 82 10.36 17.82 -5.18
N ALA A 83 10.71 18.54 -4.12
CA ALA A 83 11.83 19.49 -4.12
C ALA A 83 13.20 18.80 -4.07
N HIS A 84 13.28 17.51 -3.78
CA HIS A 84 14.51 16.72 -3.65
C HIS A 84 15.57 17.30 -2.70
N LYS A 85 15.19 18.22 -1.85
CA LYS A 85 16.06 18.81 -0.82
C LYS A 85 15.26 19.13 0.44
N VAL A 86 15.89 19.00 1.59
CA VAL A 86 15.29 19.41 2.87
C VAL A 86 15.00 20.90 2.83
N LEU A 87 13.78 21.26 3.16
CA LEU A 87 13.33 22.66 3.28
C LEU A 87 13.66 23.20 4.66
N ASN A 88 14.00 24.48 4.74
CA ASN A 88 14.22 25.16 6.03
C ASN A 88 12.93 25.21 6.86
N THR A 89 13.08 25.21 8.18
CA THR A 89 11.97 25.43 9.12
C THR A 89 11.30 26.78 8.87
N GLY A 90 9.98 26.81 9.04
CA GLY A 90 9.17 28.01 8.86
C GLY A 90 8.05 27.85 7.84
N VAL A 91 7.43 28.96 7.51
CA VAL A 91 6.33 29.01 6.56
C VAL A 91 6.87 29.00 5.14
N TRP A 92 6.30 28.14 4.33
CA TRP A 92 6.54 28.06 2.90
C TRP A 92 5.27 28.40 2.14
N TYR A 93 5.42 29.14 1.03
CA TYR A 93 4.38 29.50 0.08
C TYR A 93 4.65 28.76 -1.22
N TRP A 94 3.59 28.31 -1.90
CA TRP A 94 3.73 27.65 -3.19
C TRP A 94 2.54 27.93 -4.09
N ARG A 95 2.77 27.81 -5.38
CA ARG A 95 1.80 27.98 -6.45
C ARG A 95 2.18 27.14 -7.65
N PHE A 96 1.25 26.95 -8.55
CA PHE A 96 1.49 26.23 -9.78
C PHE A 96 0.87 26.94 -10.95
N ARG A 97 1.31 26.61 -12.17
CA ARG A 97 0.69 27.09 -13.42
C ARG A 97 0.78 26.01 -14.48
N SER A 98 -0.13 26.09 -15.50
CA SER A 98 0.00 25.32 -16.72
C SER A 98 1.00 25.97 -17.67
N VAL A 99 1.73 25.14 -18.39
CA VAL A 99 2.64 25.54 -19.47
C VAL A 99 2.28 24.70 -20.70
N SER A 100 1.96 25.35 -21.82
CA SER A 100 1.64 24.62 -23.04
C SER A 100 2.84 23.86 -23.60
N LYS A 101 2.61 22.88 -24.47
CA LYS A 101 3.72 22.19 -25.19
C LYS A 101 4.56 23.14 -26.05
N ALA A 102 4.02 24.27 -26.45
CA ALA A 102 4.73 25.33 -27.16
C ALA A 102 5.55 26.24 -26.23
N GLY A 103 5.49 26.02 -24.90
CA GLY A 103 6.19 26.85 -23.91
C GLY A 103 5.44 28.09 -23.46
N GLU A 104 4.15 28.24 -23.81
CA GLU A 104 3.35 29.35 -23.37
C GLU A 104 2.94 29.18 -21.91
N GLU A 105 3.28 30.15 -21.08
CA GLU A 105 3.04 30.13 -19.63
C GLU A 105 1.68 30.76 -19.30
N MET A 106 0.83 30.02 -18.60
CA MET A 106 -0.44 30.52 -18.08
C MET A 106 -0.23 31.29 -16.76
N PRO A 107 -1.22 32.10 -16.32
CA PRO A 107 -1.17 32.75 -15.02
C PRO A 107 -0.96 31.73 -13.88
N TRP A 108 -0.25 32.16 -12.83
CA TRP A 108 -0.10 31.39 -11.60
C TRP A 108 -1.44 31.18 -10.92
N SER A 109 -1.60 30.03 -10.28
CA SER A 109 -2.71 29.73 -9.36
C SER A 109 -2.71 30.72 -8.17
N GLU A 110 -3.73 30.65 -7.35
CA GLU A 110 -3.67 31.19 -6.01
C GLU A 110 -2.44 30.65 -5.24
N THR A 111 -2.06 31.34 -4.19
CA THR A 111 -0.91 30.96 -3.36
C THR A 111 -1.37 30.13 -2.17
N TYR A 112 -0.83 28.94 -2.04
CA TYR A 112 -0.99 28.02 -0.90
C TYR A 112 0.17 28.21 0.07
N SER A 113 0.00 27.75 1.31
CA SER A 113 1.07 27.77 2.30
C SER A 113 1.02 26.55 3.22
N PHE A 114 2.17 26.22 3.81
CA PHE A 114 2.31 25.20 4.85
C PHE A 114 3.47 25.55 5.76
N THR A 115 3.57 24.89 6.91
CA THR A 115 4.65 25.11 7.86
C THR A 115 5.51 23.86 7.99
N VAL A 116 6.82 24.02 7.86
CA VAL A 116 7.82 22.99 8.21
C VAL A 116 8.27 23.27 9.64
N GLU A 117 8.03 22.32 10.54
CA GLU A 117 8.44 22.40 11.95
C GLU A 117 9.82 21.75 12.14
N GLU A 118 10.53 22.11 13.22
CA GLU A 118 11.81 21.46 13.58
C GLU A 118 11.66 19.96 13.79
N THR A 119 10.48 19.52 14.24
CA THR A 119 10.14 18.12 14.50
C THR A 119 9.68 17.36 13.26
N THR A 120 9.50 18.03 12.12
CA THR A 120 9.08 17.36 10.88
C THR A 120 10.17 16.39 10.42
N PRO A 121 9.87 15.09 10.25
CA PRO A 121 10.85 14.12 9.81
C PRO A 121 11.43 14.49 8.45
N GLN A 122 12.75 14.37 8.31
CA GLN A 122 13.47 14.72 7.09
C GLN A 122 13.85 13.48 6.30
N PHE A 123 13.52 13.48 5.02
CA PHE A 123 14.00 12.48 4.08
C PHE A 123 13.95 13.05 2.66
N ALA A 124 15.07 13.59 2.20
CA ALA A 124 15.22 14.08 0.83
C ALA A 124 15.83 12.98 -0.04
N THR A 125 15.32 12.84 -1.25
CA THR A 125 15.80 11.91 -2.26
C THR A 125 16.54 12.66 -3.37
N PRO A 126 17.52 12.05 -4.05
CA PRO A 126 18.16 12.68 -5.19
C PRO A 126 17.18 12.90 -6.37
N PRO A 127 17.38 13.92 -7.21
CA PRO A 127 16.60 14.08 -8.43
C PRO A 127 16.90 12.97 -9.44
N PHE A 128 15.98 12.73 -10.38
CA PHE A 128 16.06 11.66 -11.36
C PHE A 128 17.35 11.65 -12.19
N GLU A 129 17.93 12.80 -12.46
CA GLU A 129 19.18 12.96 -13.18
C GLU A 129 20.35 12.21 -12.52
N VAL A 130 20.35 12.10 -11.18
CA VAL A 130 21.38 11.32 -10.44
C VAL A 130 21.20 9.82 -10.71
N LEU A 131 19.98 9.33 -10.66
CA LEU A 131 19.67 7.93 -11.01
C LEU A 131 20.07 7.65 -12.46
N LEU A 132 19.64 8.49 -13.40
CA LEU A 132 19.87 8.33 -14.82
C LEU A 132 21.37 8.28 -15.17
N LYS A 133 22.18 9.12 -14.52
CA LYS A 133 23.64 9.16 -14.71
C LYS A 133 24.34 7.84 -14.37
N ASN A 134 23.81 7.13 -13.39
CA ASN A 134 24.42 5.90 -12.85
C ASN A 134 23.79 4.62 -13.41
N LEU A 135 22.80 4.74 -14.31
CA LEU A 135 22.22 3.57 -14.98
C LEU A 135 23.28 2.85 -15.82
N PRO A 136 23.36 1.50 -15.71
CA PRO A 136 24.22 0.71 -16.60
C PRO A 136 23.85 0.92 -18.07
N LYS A 137 24.87 1.07 -18.92
CA LYS A 137 24.68 1.09 -20.38
C LYS A 137 24.35 -0.29 -20.92
N ASP A 138 25.00 -1.30 -20.35
CA ASP A 138 24.86 -2.69 -20.76
C ASP A 138 23.80 -3.43 -19.90
N TYR A 139 23.25 -4.49 -20.44
CA TYR A 139 22.37 -5.41 -19.71
C TYR A 139 23.16 -6.37 -18.81
N PRO A 140 22.59 -6.88 -17.72
CA PRO A 140 21.24 -6.63 -17.21
C PRO A 140 21.14 -5.33 -16.38
N ARG A 141 19.98 -4.67 -16.41
CA ARG A 141 19.67 -3.43 -15.68
C ARG A 141 18.72 -3.63 -14.51
N ILE A 142 17.74 -4.52 -14.65
CA ILE A 142 16.68 -4.75 -13.65
C ILE A 142 17.30 -5.13 -12.30
N TYR A 143 18.31 -5.97 -12.30
CA TYR A 143 19.00 -6.44 -11.08
C TYR A 143 20.45 -5.97 -11.02
N CYS A 144 20.75 -4.79 -11.56
CA CYS A 144 22.13 -4.27 -11.61
C CYS A 144 22.77 -4.12 -10.22
N PHE A 145 22.00 -3.94 -9.17
CA PHE A 145 22.47 -3.90 -7.78
C PHE A 145 23.07 -5.23 -7.29
N LEU A 146 22.86 -6.33 -7.98
CA LEU A 146 23.49 -7.63 -7.71
C LEU A 146 24.81 -7.81 -8.45
N ASN A 147 25.16 -6.93 -9.39
CA ASN A 147 26.45 -6.96 -10.09
C ASN A 147 27.59 -6.89 -9.06
N GLY A 148 28.57 -7.75 -9.23
CA GLY A 148 29.67 -7.90 -8.26
C GLY A 148 29.39 -8.90 -7.12
N HIS A 149 28.15 -9.24 -6.81
CA HIS A 149 27.79 -10.22 -5.79
C HIS A 149 27.47 -11.60 -6.35
N LEU A 150 26.99 -11.69 -7.59
CA LEU A 150 26.58 -12.95 -8.22
C LEU A 150 27.72 -13.96 -8.34
N ALA A 151 28.92 -13.53 -8.67
CA ALA A 151 30.08 -14.43 -8.81
C ALA A 151 30.40 -15.18 -7.50
N ASP A 152 30.36 -14.49 -6.37
CA ASP A 152 30.61 -15.11 -5.05
C ASP A 152 29.40 -15.91 -4.57
N ALA A 153 28.18 -15.48 -4.86
CA ALA A 153 26.96 -16.25 -4.58
C ALA A 153 27.01 -17.61 -5.31
N ARG A 154 27.36 -17.64 -6.58
CA ARG A 154 27.52 -18.86 -7.38
C ARG A 154 28.49 -19.87 -6.79
N LYS A 155 29.61 -19.40 -6.24
CA LYS A 155 30.60 -20.28 -5.57
C LYS A 155 30.04 -20.96 -4.32
N LYS A 156 29.13 -20.28 -3.61
CA LYS A 156 28.59 -20.71 -2.32
C LYS A 156 27.17 -21.30 -2.39
N VAL A 157 26.49 -21.19 -3.52
CA VAL A 157 25.06 -21.53 -3.63
C VAL A 157 24.74 -22.96 -3.23
N ARG A 158 25.65 -23.92 -3.54
CA ARG A 158 25.43 -25.35 -3.24
C ARG A 158 25.37 -25.66 -1.72
N THR A 159 25.90 -24.77 -0.88
CA THR A 159 25.84 -24.88 0.57
C THR A 159 24.76 -23.98 1.18
N HIS A 160 24.02 -23.24 0.35
CA HIS A 160 22.95 -22.36 0.81
C HIS A 160 21.72 -23.17 1.24
N PRO A 161 21.04 -22.82 2.35
CA PRO A 161 19.87 -23.58 2.84
C PRO A 161 18.71 -23.71 1.84
N GLU A 162 18.58 -22.75 0.89
CA GLU A 162 17.54 -22.77 -0.14
C GLU A 162 17.96 -23.50 -1.43
N PHE A 163 19.15 -24.09 -1.49
CA PHE A 163 19.68 -24.65 -2.73
C PHE A 163 18.81 -25.79 -3.28
N GLU A 164 18.49 -26.77 -2.47
CA GLU A 164 17.68 -27.92 -2.90
C GLU A 164 16.26 -27.49 -3.33
N VAL A 165 15.65 -26.57 -2.59
CA VAL A 165 14.34 -26.03 -2.95
C VAL A 165 14.40 -25.25 -4.29
N MET A 166 15.44 -24.47 -4.51
CA MET A 166 15.67 -23.77 -5.78
C MET A 166 15.80 -24.74 -6.95
N VAL A 167 16.55 -25.84 -6.78
CA VAL A 167 16.74 -26.86 -7.83
C VAL A 167 15.42 -27.61 -8.12
N ASP A 168 14.66 -27.95 -7.08
CA ASP A 168 13.35 -28.60 -7.24
C ASP A 168 12.33 -27.71 -7.93
N ASP A 169 12.28 -26.43 -7.57
CA ASP A 169 11.45 -25.43 -8.23
C ASP A 169 11.80 -25.31 -9.72
N ALA A 170 13.09 -25.23 -10.04
CA ALA A 170 13.55 -25.17 -11.43
C ALA A 170 13.24 -26.44 -12.22
N ARG A 171 13.34 -27.63 -11.60
CA ARG A 171 12.96 -28.90 -12.21
C ARG A 171 11.47 -28.93 -12.53
N THR A 172 10.64 -28.50 -11.61
CA THR A 172 9.19 -28.36 -11.81
C THR A 172 8.88 -27.40 -12.95
N ALA A 173 9.58 -26.27 -12.99
CA ALA A 173 9.41 -25.26 -14.02
C ALA A 173 9.84 -25.75 -15.42
N LEU A 174 10.91 -26.53 -15.53
CA LEU A 174 11.33 -27.15 -16.81
C LEU A 174 10.28 -28.12 -17.37
N ALA A 175 9.57 -28.83 -16.49
CA ALA A 175 8.54 -29.79 -16.89
C ALA A 175 7.27 -29.14 -17.45
N MET A 176 7.02 -27.86 -17.16
CA MET A 176 5.87 -27.12 -17.70
C MET A 176 6.10 -26.81 -19.18
N ASP A 177 5.12 -27.10 -20.02
CA ASP A 177 5.19 -26.81 -21.46
C ASP A 177 4.01 -25.97 -21.93
N PHE A 178 4.32 -24.79 -22.49
CA PHE A 178 3.35 -23.85 -23.07
C PHE A 178 3.46 -23.78 -24.60
N SER A 179 4.34 -24.57 -25.23
CA SER A 179 4.66 -24.45 -26.66
C SER A 179 3.52 -24.82 -27.61
N THR A 180 2.63 -25.69 -27.17
CA THR A 180 1.45 -26.16 -27.92
C THR A 180 0.21 -25.30 -27.67
N ASP A 181 0.27 -24.31 -26.77
CA ASP A 181 -0.90 -23.51 -26.45
C ASP A 181 -1.24 -22.55 -27.60
N THR A 182 -2.50 -22.53 -27.99
CA THR A 182 -3.05 -21.62 -28.99
C THR A 182 -3.46 -20.25 -28.40
N GLN A 183 -3.50 -20.12 -27.06
CA GLN A 183 -3.88 -18.93 -26.35
C GLN A 183 -2.90 -18.62 -25.21
N PRO A 184 -1.61 -18.38 -25.50
CA PRO A 184 -0.54 -18.32 -24.51
C PRO A 184 -0.76 -17.24 -23.44
N TYR A 185 -1.43 -16.15 -23.77
CA TYR A 185 -1.72 -15.06 -22.83
C TYR A 185 -2.64 -15.47 -21.65
N LYS A 186 -3.39 -16.56 -21.76
CA LYS A 186 -4.15 -17.12 -20.64
C LYS A 186 -3.25 -17.60 -19.50
N HIS A 187 -2.02 -17.98 -19.84
CA HIS A 187 -1.05 -18.55 -18.91
C HIS A 187 0.02 -17.58 -18.44
N VAL A 188 -0.14 -16.27 -18.66
CA VAL A 188 0.89 -15.26 -18.33
C VAL A 188 1.37 -15.34 -16.87
N PHE A 189 0.46 -15.57 -15.91
CA PHE A 189 0.84 -15.75 -14.51
C PHE A 189 1.70 -17.02 -14.30
N ALA A 190 1.27 -18.13 -14.89
CA ALA A 190 2.02 -19.38 -14.78
C ALA A 190 3.38 -19.28 -15.48
N MET A 191 3.45 -18.56 -16.60
CA MET A 191 4.72 -18.28 -17.31
C MET A 191 5.63 -17.35 -16.48
N SER A 192 5.09 -16.35 -15.80
CA SER A 192 5.86 -15.46 -14.93
C SER A 192 6.40 -16.19 -13.70
N GLU A 193 5.58 -17.00 -13.04
CA GLU A 193 6.03 -17.87 -11.94
C GLU A 193 7.10 -18.87 -12.41
N ASN A 194 6.91 -19.45 -13.59
CA ASN A 194 7.88 -20.35 -14.22
C ASN A 194 9.21 -19.62 -14.49
N PHE A 195 9.13 -18.40 -15.03
CA PHE A 195 10.30 -17.55 -15.26
C PHE A 195 11.06 -17.28 -13.96
N ASP A 196 10.39 -16.89 -12.89
CA ASP A 196 11.04 -16.59 -11.61
C ASP A 196 11.84 -17.78 -11.07
N LYS A 197 11.28 -18.99 -11.14
CA LYS A 197 11.96 -20.22 -10.73
C LYS A 197 13.18 -20.52 -11.61
N LEU A 198 13.01 -20.45 -12.91
CA LEU A 198 14.10 -20.72 -13.87
C LEU A 198 15.18 -19.66 -13.81
N ASN A 199 14.80 -18.38 -13.72
CA ASN A 199 15.75 -17.28 -13.66
C ASN A 199 16.57 -17.31 -12.37
N THR A 200 15.96 -17.63 -11.22
CA THR A 200 16.70 -17.83 -9.97
C THR A 200 17.79 -18.90 -10.16
N ALA A 201 17.42 -20.06 -10.70
CA ALA A 201 18.37 -21.15 -10.94
C ALA A 201 19.42 -20.77 -12.00
N TYR A 202 19.03 -20.08 -13.07
CA TYR A 202 19.94 -19.60 -14.10
C TYR A 202 20.96 -18.62 -13.55
N GLN A 203 20.54 -17.63 -12.77
CA GLN A 203 21.45 -16.67 -12.15
C GLN A 203 22.48 -17.33 -11.25
N MET A 204 22.13 -18.46 -10.59
CA MET A 204 23.02 -19.17 -9.68
C MET A 204 23.85 -20.25 -10.36
N LEU A 205 23.31 -20.98 -11.34
CA LEU A 205 23.94 -22.19 -11.90
C LEU A 205 24.44 -22.00 -13.34
N GLN A 206 23.95 -21.02 -14.08
CA GLN A 206 24.30 -20.68 -15.45
C GLN A 206 24.09 -21.84 -16.45
N TYR A 207 23.05 -22.67 -16.26
CA TYR A 207 22.75 -23.78 -17.19
C TYR A 207 21.84 -23.30 -18.33
N ASP A 208 22.27 -23.51 -19.56
CA ASP A 208 21.55 -23.08 -20.78
C ASP A 208 20.14 -23.66 -20.88
N VAL A 209 19.87 -24.83 -20.33
CA VAL A 209 18.51 -25.43 -20.33
C VAL A 209 17.47 -24.52 -19.69
N TYR A 210 17.85 -23.72 -18.67
CA TYR A 210 16.95 -22.74 -18.06
C TYR A 210 16.72 -21.54 -18.98
N ALA A 211 17.77 -21.05 -19.62
CA ALA A 211 17.69 -19.95 -20.58
C ALA A 211 16.82 -20.32 -21.78
N ASP A 212 17.05 -21.53 -22.35
CA ASP A 212 16.31 -22.03 -23.52
C ASP A 212 14.82 -22.13 -23.21
N LYS A 213 14.47 -22.60 -22.01
CA LYS A 213 13.06 -22.71 -21.59
C LYS A 213 12.41 -21.32 -21.41
N MET A 214 13.08 -20.38 -20.77
CA MET A 214 12.58 -18.99 -20.61
C MET A 214 12.36 -18.33 -21.96
N MET A 215 13.31 -18.45 -22.89
CA MET A 215 13.18 -17.93 -24.25
C MET A 215 12.04 -18.62 -25.03
N ALA A 216 11.88 -19.92 -24.88
CA ALA A 216 10.78 -20.66 -25.52
C ALA A 216 9.41 -20.15 -25.04
N ASN A 217 9.26 -19.85 -23.76
CA ASN A 217 8.04 -19.29 -23.20
C ASN A 217 7.74 -17.89 -23.80
N VAL A 218 8.75 -17.01 -23.88
CA VAL A 218 8.60 -15.71 -24.52
C VAL A 218 8.24 -15.87 -26.01
N ARG A 219 8.94 -16.73 -26.77
CA ARG A 219 8.63 -17.00 -28.17
C ARG A 219 7.21 -17.51 -28.38
N CYS A 220 6.65 -18.22 -27.39
CA CYS A 220 5.25 -18.63 -27.43
C CYS A 220 4.31 -17.42 -27.37
N LEU A 221 4.58 -16.43 -26.51
CA LEU A 221 3.83 -15.17 -26.45
C LEU A 221 3.95 -14.35 -27.73
N LEU A 222 5.12 -14.32 -28.36
CA LEU A 222 5.37 -13.57 -29.60
C LEU A 222 4.60 -14.10 -30.83
N LYS A 223 3.99 -15.28 -30.77
CA LYS A 223 3.14 -15.82 -31.87
C LYS A 223 1.85 -15.02 -32.09
N GLN A 224 1.45 -14.20 -31.12
CA GLN A 224 0.21 -13.42 -31.13
C GLN A 224 0.45 -12.04 -30.53
N GLU A 225 -0.40 -11.07 -30.85
CA GLU A 225 -0.45 -9.78 -30.16
C GLU A 225 -1.39 -9.87 -28.95
N PRO A 226 -1.09 -9.18 -27.83
CA PRO A 226 -2.01 -9.11 -26.71
C PRO A 226 -3.29 -8.35 -27.10
N THR A 227 -4.45 -8.87 -26.73
CA THR A 227 -5.71 -8.17 -26.98
C THR A 227 -5.88 -6.97 -26.07
N LYS A 228 -6.74 -6.02 -26.44
CA LYS A 228 -7.07 -4.87 -25.61
C LYS A 228 -7.61 -5.31 -24.24
N ASP A 229 -8.51 -6.31 -24.20
CA ASP A 229 -9.09 -6.82 -22.95
C ASP A 229 -8.03 -7.47 -22.05
N PHE A 230 -7.01 -8.09 -22.65
CA PHE A 230 -5.86 -8.60 -21.89
C PHE A 230 -5.05 -7.46 -21.28
N ILE A 231 -4.70 -6.44 -22.08
CA ILE A 231 -3.93 -5.27 -21.64
C ILE A 231 -4.71 -4.47 -20.59
N ASP A 232 -6.04 -4.41 -20.68
CA ASP A 232 -6.91 -3.70 -19.75
C ASP A 232 -6.91 -4.28 -18.32
N ASN A 233 -6.40 -5.50 -18.18
CA ASN A 233 -6.15 -6.12 -16.87
C ASN A 233 -4.72 -5.82 -16.43
N ASP A 234 -4.58 -4.91 -15.48
CA ASP A 234 -3.32 -4.39 -14.94
C ASP A 234 -2.39 -5.48 -14.43
N PHE A 235 -2.91 -6.47 -13.72
CA PHE A 235 -2.13 -7.61 -13.21
C PHE A 235 -1.48 -8.40 -14.36
N LYS A 236 -2.27 -8.74 -15.39
CA LYS A 236 -1.77 -9.49 -16.55
C LYS A 236 -0.76 -8.67 -17.36
N ALA A 237 -1.05 -7.39 -17.53
CA ALA A 237 -0.19 -6.47 -18.27
C ALA A 237 1.16 -6.28 -17.57
N GLY A 238 1.16 -6.13 -16.24
CA GLY A 238 2.38 -6.03 -15.43
C GLY A 238 3.25 -7.28 -15.55
N GLU A 239 2.66 -8.48 -15.41
CA GLU A 239 3.40 -9.73 -15.55
C GLU A 239 3.95 -9.92 -16.98
N LEU A 240 3.18 -9.55 -18.00
CA LEU A 240 3.63 -9.64 -19.39
C LEU A 240 4.88 -8.77 -19.63
N VAL A 241 4.83 -7.49 -19.28
CA VAL A 241 5.95 -6.59 -19.57
C VAL A 241 7.20 -6.95 -18.77
N TYR A 242 7.05 -7.44 -17.56
CA TYR A 242 8.17 -7.95 -16.77
C TYR A 242 8.81 -9.18 -17.41
N LEU A 243 7.99 -10.19 -17.72
CA LEU A 243 8.46 -11.42 -18.34
C LEU A 243 9.22 -11.13 -19.66
N LEU A 244 8.68 -10.26 -20.49
CA LEU A 244 9.32 -9.84 -21.73
C LEU A 244 10.61 -9.05 -21.46
N ALA A 245 10.58 -8.04 -20.60
CA ALA A 245 11.73 -7.17 -20.32
C ALA A 245 12.88 -7.94 -19.66
N ALA A 246 12.60 -8.77 -18.66
CA ALA A 246 13.62 -9.52 -17.95
C ALA A 246 14.25 -10.63 -18.81
N THR A 247 13.45 -11.32 -19.64
CA THR A 247 13.98 -12.29 -20.59
C THR A 247 14.80 -11.61 -21.68
N TYR A 248 14.33 -10.46 -22.19
CA TYR A 248 14.98 -9.66 -23.19
C TYR A 248 16.39 -9.22 -22.76
N GLU A 249 16.54 -8.63 -21.58
CA GLU A 249 17.86 -8.16 -21.12
C GLU A 249 18.81 -9.30 -20.74
N ASN A 250 18.28 -10.42 -20.18
CA ASN A 250 19.11 -11.56 -19.82
C ASN A 250 19.70 -12.29 -21.03
N PHE A 251 18.99 -12.28 -22.16
CA PHE A 251 19.33 -13.05 -23.36
C PHE A 251 19.31 -12.22 -24.64
N TYR A 252 19.67 -10.94 -24.54
CA TYR A 252 19.61 -9.98 -25.65
C TYR A 252 20.25 -10.53 -26.93
N GLU A 253 21.50 -11.02 -26.86
CA GLU A 253 22.26 -11.54 -28.00
C GLU A 253 21.67 -12.82 -28.61
N ARG A 254 20.71 -13.45 -27.98
CA ARG A 254 20.08 -14.73 -28.41
C ARG A 254 18.74 -14.52 -29.12
N PHE A 255 18.25 -13.29 -29.17
CA PHE A 255 17.06 -12.91 -29.92
C PHE A 255 17.43 -12.40 -31.32
N THR A 256 16.55 -12.69 -32.29
CA THR A 256 16.66 -12.11 -33.64
C THR A 256 16.22 -10.65 -33.65
N GLU A 257 16.60 -9.89 -34.66
CA GLU A 257 16.17 -8.49 -34.81
C GLU A 257 14.64 -8.35 -34.92
N GLN A 258 13.98 -9.33 -35.53
CA GLN A 258 12.51 -9.35 -35.58
C GLN A 258 11.89 -9.56 -34.20
N GLU A 259 12.44 -10.49 -33.41
CA GLU A 259 11.98 -10.73 -32.04
C GLU A 259 12.21 -9.50 -31.16
N HIS A 260 13.37 -8.82 -31.28
CA HIS A 260 13.62 -7.57 -30.61
C HIS A 260 12.52 -6.54 -30.89
N LYS A 261 12.25 -6.24 -32.15
CA LYS A 261 11.23 -5.27 -32.56
C LYS A 261 9.84 -5.64 -32.02
N GLN A 262 9.51 -6.92 -32.00
CA GLN A 262 8.22 -7.38 -31.52
C GLN A 262 8.10 -7.27 -30.00
N ILE A 263 9.12 -7.66 -29.25
CA ILE A 263 9.17 -7.51 -27.77
C ILE A 263 9.04 -6.03 -27.39
N GLU A 264 9.88 -5.18 -27.99
CA GLU A 264 9.90 -3.74 -27.75
C GLU A 264 8.54 -3.09 -28.07
N LYS A 265 7.91 -3.46 -29.19
CA LYS A 265 6.56 -3.00 -29.57
C LYS A 265 5.52 -3.34 -28.51
N ILE A 266 5.52 -4.58 -28.01
CA ILE A 266 4.55 -5.02 -26.99
C ILE A 266 4.78 -4.25 -25.68
N ILE A 267 6.03 -4.16 -25.22
CA ILE A 267 6.37 -3.45 -23.97
C ILE A 267 5.95 -1.98 -24.08
N MET A 268 6.38 -1.28 -25.15
CA MET A 268 6.05 0.14 -25.32
C MET A 268 4.55 0.39 -25.50
N GLY A 269 3.84 -0.53 -26.15
CA GLY A 269 2.39 -0.47 -26.30
C GLY A 269 1.65 -0.55 -24.95
N VAL A 270 2.06 -1.47 -24.09
CA VAL A 270 1.47 -1.62 -22.74
C VAL A 270 1.84 -0.43 -21.84
N LEU A 271 3.12 -0.05 -21.79
CA LEU A 271 3.57 1.09 -20.99
C LEU A 271 2.83 2.37 -21.38
N GLY A 272 2.73 2.66 -22.68
CA GLY A 272 2.01 3.83 -23.18
C GLY A 272 0.51 3.81 -22.89
N PHE A 273 -0.13 2.64 -22.96
CA PHE A 273 -1.54 2.48 -22.60
C PHE A 273 -1.80 2.87 -21.14
N TYR A 274 -0.96 2.41 -20.22
CA TYR A 274 -1.13 2.72 -18.80
C TYR A 274 -0.71 4.15 -18.50
N TYR A 275 0.47 4.56 -18.90
CA TYR A 275 0.96 5.90 -18.62
C TYR A 275 -0.01 6.98 -19.09
N ASN A 276 -0.39 6.97 -20.38
CA ASN A 276 -1.24 8.02 -20.96
C ASN A 276 -2.73 7.88 -20.59
N GLY A 277 -3.21 6.65 -20.41
CA GLY A 277 -4.64 6.39 -20.27
C GLY A 277 -5.13 6.23 -18.84
N ARG A 278 -4.22 5.84 -17.91
CA ARG A 278 -4.64 5.43 -16.57
C ARG A 278 -3.86 6.05 -15.43
N LEU A 279 -2.56 6.30 -15.59
CA LEU A 279 -1.69 6.73 -14.51
C LEU A 279 -1.53 8.24 -14.47
N LEU A 280 -1.07 8.82 -15.57
CA LEU A 280 -0.74 10.24 -15.66
C LEU A 280 -1.91 11.13 -15.24
N GLY A 281 -1.64 11.98 -14.26
CA GLY A 281 -2.60 12.92 -13.73
C GLY A 281 -3.70 12.29 -12.85
N ARG A 282 -3.62 11.02 -12.48
CA ARG A 282 -4.57 10.31 -11.60
C ARG A 282 -3.90 9.75 -10.37
N GLU A 283 -2.87 8.95 -10.54
CA GLU A 283 -2.23 8.24 -9.42
C GLU A 283 -1.50 9.18 -8.47
N GLU A 284 -1.02 10.31 -8.95
CA GLU A 284 -0.36 11.32 -8.12
C GLU A 284 -1.27 11.84 -7.00
N ASN A 285 -2.59 11.85 -7.25
CA ASN A 285 -3.60 12.31 -6.31
C ASN A 285 -4.40 11.18 -5.65
N MET A 286 -4.17 9.92 -6.07
CA MET A 286 -4.89 8.74 -5.57
C MET A 286 -4.14 8.11 -4.40
N PHE A 287 -4.31 8.62 -3.19
CA PHE A 287 -3.59 8.08 -2.03
C PHE A 287 -4.23 6.83 -1.39
N PHE A 288 -5.28 6.31 -1.99
CA PHE A 288 -5.92 5.06 -1.57
C PHE A 288 -5.79 3.94 -2.58
N ASP A 289 -5.18 4.19 -3.73
CA ASP A 289 -5.00 3.13 -4.72
C ASP A 289 -3.79 2.27 -4.35
N GLU A 290 -4.00 0.97 -4.34
CA GLU A 290 -3.00 -0.02 -4.00
C GLU A 290 -2.45 -0.75 -5.23
N HIS A 291 -3.17 -0.77 -6.34
CA HIS A 291 -2.78 -1.52 -7.54
C HIS A 291 -1.48 -1.01 -8.12
N ILE A 292 -1.33 0.32 -8.22
CA ILE A 292 -0.06 0.90 -8.68
C ILE A 292 1.13 0.51 -7.80
N TRP A 293 0.91 0.38 -6.48
CA TRP A 293 1.98 0.05 -5.53
C TRP A 293 2.29 -1.44 -5.46
N GLN A 294 1.37 -2.32 -5.82
CA GLN A 294 1.56 -3.76 -5.76
C GLN A 294 2.67 -4.21 -6.70
N PHE A 295 2.46 -4.12 -7.99
CA PHE A 295 3.46 -4.52 -8.97
C PHE A 295 3.50 -3.65 -10.22
N GLU A 296 2.49 -2.84 -10.51
CA GLU A 296 2.52 -2.00 -11.68
C GLU A 296 3.69 -1.02 -11.64
N ILE A 297 3.87 -0.25 -10.56
CA ILE A 297 5.01 0.66 -10.41
C ILE A 297 6.33 -0.09 -10.56
N ARG A 298 6.46 -1.28 -9.97
CA ARG A 298 7.66 -2.11 -10.05
C ARG A 298 7.85 -2.69 -11.45
N ARG A 299 6.84 -3.36 -11.98
CA ARG A 299 6.92 -4.06 -13.29
C ARG A 299 7.07 -3.08 -14.44
N PHE A 300 6.34 -1.98 -14.43
CA PHE A 300 6.43 -0.95 -15.46
C PHE A 300 7.75 -0.18 -15.38
N LEU A 301 8.24 0.10 -14.17
CA LEU A 301 9.57 0.67 -13.98
C LEU A 301 10.66 -0.26 -14.52
N GLN A 302 10.59 -1.56 -14.20
CA GLN A 302 11.54 -2.57 -14.69
C GLN A 302 11.56 -2.62 -16.22
N ALA A 303 10.39 -2.63 -16.86
CA ALA A 303 10.28 -2.62 -18.31
C ALA A 303 10.78 -1.30 -18.94
N SER A 304 10.47 -0.16 -18.31
CA SER A 304 10.97 1.15 -18.75
C SER A 304 12.49 1.24 -18.63
N LEU A 305 13.06 0.67 -17.57
CA LEU A 305 14.50 0.62 -17.32
C LEU A 305 15.26 -0.14 -18.41
N VAL A 306 14.67 -1.19 -18.98
CA VAL A 306 15.29 -1.97 -20.07
C VAL A 306 15.36 -1.15 -21.36
N LEU A 307 14.38 -0.29 -21.62
CA LEU A 307 14.22 0.42 -22.90
C LEU A 307 14.51 1.93 -22.85
N TYR A 308 14.97 2.47 -21.71
CA TYR A 308 15.09 3.94 -21.52
C TYR A 308 16.01 4.66 -22.51
N ASP A 309 17.04 3.99 -23.00
CA ASP A 309 18.03 4.52 -23.95
C ASP A 309 17.64 4.30 -25.43
N LYS A 310 16.67 3.43 -25.68
CA LYS A 310 16.14 3.16 -27.02
C LYS A 310 14.95 4.04 -27.37
N TYR A 311 14.10 4.35 -26.38
CA TYR A 311 12.86 5.07 -26.58
C TYR A 311 12.75 6.27 -25.62
N PRO A 312 12.68 7.52 -26.14
CA PRO A 312 12.48 8.70 -25.27
C PRO A 312 11.27 8.59 -24.34
N ALA A 313 10.18 7.96 -24.81
CA ALA A 313 9.00 7.72 -23.98
C ALA A 313 9.28 6.76 -22.82
N ALA A 314 10.09 5.72 -23.01
CA ALA A 314 10.46 4.82 -21.92
C ALA A 314 11.28 5.55 -20.82
N LYS A 315 12.12 6.51 -21.21
CA LYS A 315 12.81 7.37 -20.25
C LYS A 315 11.85 8.25 -19.45
N GLU A 316 10.83 8.84 -20.11
CA GLU A 316 9.80 9.63 -19.44
C GLU A 316 8.98 8.76 -18.47
N TYR A 317 8.65 7.52 -18.84
CA TYR A 317 7.95 6.58 -17.97
C TYR A 317 8.81 6.20 -16.76
N LEU A 318 10.10 5.95 -16.95
CA LEU A 318 11.05 5.66 -15.88
C LEU A 318 11.15 6.84 -14.89
N GLU A 319 11.25 8.08 -15.40
CA GLU A 319 11.25 9.30 -14.60
C GLU A 319 9.93 9.42 -13.79
N TYR A 320 8.79 9.19 -14.43
CA TYR A 320 7.48 9.23 -13.77
C TYR A 320 7.39 8.25 -12.59
N TYR A 321 7.79 6.99 -12.76
CA TYR A 321 7.74 6.00 -11.66
C TYR A 321 8.71 6.31 -10.54
N TYR A 322 9.87 6.87 -10.86
CA TYR A 322 10.82 7.34 -9.87
C TYR A 322 10.24 8.50 -9.05
N GLU A 323 9.71 9.52 -9.71
CA GLU A 323 9.10 10.68 -9.07
C GLU A 323 7.85 10.31 -8.27
N LEU A 324 7.01 9.42 -8.80
CA LEU A 324 5.82 8.92 -8.09
C LEU A 324 6.20 8.20 -6.80
N TRP A 325 7.24 7.34 -6.83
CA TRP A 325 7.74 6.71 -5.61
C TRP A 325 8.28 7.72 -4.60
N ASN A 326 9.10 8.66 -5.04
CA ASN A 326 9.69 9.68 -4.16
C ASN A 326 8.65 10.64 -3.57
N THR A 327 7.53 10.81 -4.25
CA THR A 327 6.43 11.69 -3.82
C THR A 327 5.43 10.96 -2.91
N ARG A 328 5.15 9.68 -3.20
CA ARG A 328 4.05 8.93 -2.58
C ARG A 328 4.47 7.67 -1.84
N GLY A 329 5.62 7.09 -2.14
CA GLY A 329 6.12 5.90 -1.47
C GLY A 329 6.72 6.18 -0.08
N PRO A 330 7.03 5.13 0.69
CA PRO A 330 6.57 3.76 0.52
C PRO A 330 5.12 3.53 0.95
N GLY A 331 4.59 4.33 1.87
CA GLY A 331 3.26 4.15 2.47
C GLY A 331 2.25 5.18 1.98
N THR A 332 2.12 5.40 0.66
CA THR A 332 1.22 6.38 0.04
C THR A 332 1.53 7.85 0.38
N GLY A 333 2.72 8.15 0.92
CA GLY A 333 3.18 9.51 1.21
C GLY A 333 2.64 10.14 2.49
N PHE A 334 1.70 9.50 3.18
CA PHE A 334 1.05 10.02 4.39
C PHE A 334 1.20 9.08 5.59
N ASN A 335 2.22 8.23 5.58
CA ASN A 335 2.43 7.22 6.60
C ASN A 335 3.93 7.07 6.93
N ARG A 336 4.25 7.16 8.23
CA ARG A 336 5.61 7.07 8.79
C ARG A 336 5.78 5.88 9.74
N ASP A 337 4.72 5.15 10.06
CA ASP A 337 4.70 4.25 11.21
C ASP A 337 4.95 2.77 10.86
N GLY A 338 5.30 2.47 9.62
CA GLY A 338 5.68 1.11 9.20
C GLY A 338 4.52 0.14 8.99
N ALA A 339 3.30 0.53 9.35
CA ALA A 339 2.09 -0.23 9.07
C ALA A 339 1.52 0.10 7.68
N TRP A 340 0.53 -0.66 7.24
CA TRP A 340 -0.12 -0.48 5.94
C TRP A 340 -1.60 -0.11 6.14
N HIS A 341 -2.03 0.99 5.55
CA HIS A 341 -3.32 1.61 5.83
C HIS A 341 -4.55 0.74 5.51
N ASN A 342 -4.46 -0.20 4.58
CA ASN A 342 -5.56 -1.09 4.20
C ASN A 342 -5.36 -2.55 4.63
N GLY A 343 -4.54 -2.76 5.66
CA GLY A 343 -4.42 -4.02 6.36
C GLY A 343 -3.20 -4.88 6.00
N ALA A 344 -2.97 -5.85 6.85
CA ALA A 344 -1.79 -6.69 6.83
C ALA A 344 -1.70 -7.59 5.58
N ASN A 345 -2.83 -7.97 4.98
CA ASN A 345 -2.83 -8.80 3.78
C ASN A 345 -2.38 -7.99 2.55
N TYR A 346 -2.87 -6.78 2.38
CA TYR A 346 -2.47 -5.89 1.28
C TYR A 346 -1.06 -5.34 1.44
N PHE A 347 -0.57 -5.17 2.67
CA PHE A 347 0.87 -5.01 2.90
C PHE A 347 1.67 -6.12 2.21
N SER A 348 1.23 -7.37 2.37
CA SER A 348 1.93 -8.53 1.79
C SER A 348 1.94 -8.51 0.27
N ALA A 349 0.88 -8.01 -0.38
CA ALA A 349 0.84 -7.84 -1.82
C ALA A 349 1.84 -6.79 -2.35
N ASN A 350 2.24 -5.83 -1.51
CA ASN A 350 3.19 -4.77 -1.84
C ASN A 350 4.64 -5.09 -1.45
N ALA A 351 4.87 -6.12 -0.64
CA ALA A 351 6.15 -6.37 0.01
C ALA A 351 7.34 -6.50 -0.95
N VAL A 352 7.15 -7.11 -2.13
CA VAL A 352 8.22 -7.24 -3.13
C VAL A 352 8.65 -5.86 -3.66
N SER A 353 7.70 -4.99 -3.99
CA SER A 353 7.98 -3.63 -4.43
C SER A 353 8.68 -2.81 -3.33
N LEU A 354 8.28 -3.02 -2.07
CA LEU A 354 8.88 -2.39 -0.89
C LEU A 354 10.33 -2.88 -0.61
N CYS A 355 10.72 -4.05 -1.11
CA CYS A 355 12.11 -4.51 -1.08
C CYS A 355 12.91 -4.00 -2.28
N TYR A 356 12.35 -4.15 -3.48
CA TYR A 356 13.04 -3.93 -4.74
C TYR A 356 13.36 -2.45 -5.01
N LEU A 357 12.35 -1.58 -4.94
CA LEU A 357 12.50 -0.17 -5.33
C LEU A 357 13.54 0.58 -4.48
N PRO A 358 13.53 0.52 -3.13
CA PRO A 358 14.54 1.20 -2.33
C PRO A 358 15.94 0.61 -2.55
N THR A 359 16.05 -0.69 -2.86
CA THR A 359 17.34 -1.34 -3.16
C THR A 359 17.92 -0.84 -4.48
N LEU A 360 17.11 -0.83 -5.54
CA LEU A 360 17.51 -0.32 -6.85
C LEU A 360 17.88 1.15 -6.79
N PHE A 361 17.00 1.98 -6.23
CA PHE A 361 17.24 3.42 -6.14
C PHE A 361 18.42 3.75 -5.26
N GLY A 362 18.58 3.04 -4.15
CA GLY A 362 19.74 3.18 -3.27
C GLY A 362 21.05 2.86 -3.98
N TYR A 363 21.09 1.78 -4.73
CA TYR A 363 22.25 1.38 -5.53
C TYR A 363 22.61 2.44 -6.59
N LEU A 364 21.62 2.93 -7.34
CA LEU A 364 21.83 3.88 -8.42
C LEU A 364 22.12 5.30 -7.96
N THR A 365 21.61 5.70 -6.81
CA THR A 365 21.77 7.10 -6.34
C THR A 365 22.77 7.26 -5.21
N GLY A 366 23.19 6.17 -4.56
CA GLY A 366 24.02 6.21 -3.35
C GLY A 366 23.28 6.65 -2.09
N THR A 367 21.96 6.86 -2.15
CA THR A 367 21.12 7.27 -1.02
C THR A 367 20.48 6.06 -0.36
N ASP A 368 20.54 5.99 0.98
CA ASP A 368 19.86 4.91 1.72
C ASP A 368 18.37 5.19 1.86
N PHE A 369 17.56 4.67 0.95
CA PHE A 369 16.09 4.81 0.96
C PHE A 369 15.42 4.15 2.16
N LEU A 370 16.10 3.26 2.88
CA LEU A 370 15.59 2.64 4.10
C LEU A 370 15.67 3.57 5.32
N GLN A 371 16.28 4.76 5.17
CA GLN A 371 16.21 5.83 6.17
C GLN A 371 14.86 6.55 6.21
N HIS A 372 13.97 6.32 5.24
CA HIS A 372 12.60 6.85 5.31
C HIS A 372 11.92 6.39 6.62
N PRO A 373 11.20 7.27 7.35
CA PRO A 373 10.59 6.94 8.65
C PRO A 373 9.73 5.68 8.64
N TRP A 374 9.03 5.43 7.54
CA TRP A 374 8.23 4.21 7.39
C TRP A 374 9.08 2.93 7.48
N TYR A 375 10.24 2.88 6.84
CA TYR A 375 11.13 1.73 6.91
C TYR A 375 11.77 1.57 8.30
N LYS A 376 12.10 2.68 8.96
CA LYS A 376 12.64 2.66 10.35
C LYS A 376 11.66 2.02 11.34
N ASN A 377 10.35 2.15 11.07
CA ASN A 377 9.29 1.53 11.85
C ASN A 377 8.78 0.21 11.24
N GLY A 378 9.36 -0.22 10.12
CA GLY A 378 8.88 -1.38 9.35
C GLY A 378 8.92 -2.70 10.11
N GLY A 379 9.92 -2.91 10.97
CA GLY A 379 10.01 -4.11 11.79
C GLY A 379 8.89 -4.23 12.83
N ILE A 380 8.58 -3.16 13.52
CA ILE A 380 7.40 -3.10 14.42
C ILE A 380 6.12 -3.25 13.61
N GLY A 381 6.01 -2.59 12.45
CA GLY A 381 4.85 -2.68 11.57
C GLY A 381 4.57 -4.12 11.14
N VAL A 382 5.56 -4.84 10.62
CA VAL A 382 5.39 -6.22 10.21
C VAL A 382 5.12 -7.17 11.38
N ALA A 383 5.75 -6.93 12.53
CA ALA A 383 5.64 -7.82 13.68
C ALA A 383 4.26 -7.72 14.36
N TYR A 384 3.80 -6.51 14.67
CA TYR A 384 2.59 -6.32 15.47
C TYR A 384 1.30 -6.47 14.67
N THR A 385 1.27 -6.06 13.39
CA THR A 385 0.04 -6.16 12.59
C THR A 385 -0.33 -7.59 12.21
N TRP A 386 0.61 -8.53 12.29
CA TRP A 386 0.34 -9.95 12.12
C TRP A 386 1.37 -10.80 12.89
N LEU A 387 1.10 -11.07 14.15
CA LEU A 387 1.99 -11.86 15.00
C LEU A 387 2.26 -13.25 14.43
N PRO A 388 3.46 -13.84 14.71
CA PRO A 388 3.75 -15.21 14.36
C PRO A 388 2.71 -16.19 14.90
N GLY A 389 2.25 -17.13 14.05
CA GLY A 389 1.26 -18.15 14.43
C GLY A 389 -0.14 -17.64 14.72
N SER A 390 -0.43 -16.37 14.43
CA SER A 390 -1.69 -15.69 14.73
C SER A 390 -2.47 -15.34 13.46
N LEU A 391 -3.76 -15.05 13.62
CA LEU A 391 -4.53 -14.29 12.64
C LEU A 391 -3.98 -12.86 12.54
N SER A 392 -4.24 -12.18 11.42
CA SER A 392 -3.89 -10.76 11.25
C SER A 392 -4.68 -9.88 12.21
N ALA A 393 -4.30 -8.61 12.34
CA ALA A 393 -5.03 -7.61 13.14
C ALA A 393 -6.50 -7.47 12.74
N GLY A 394 -6.88 -7.94 11.55
CA GLY A 394 -8.27 -8.08 11.13
C GLY A 394 -8.88 -6.86 10.48
N PHE A 395 -8.07 -6.05 9.82
CA PHE A 395 -8.50 -4.87 9.08
C PHE A 395 -8.14 -4.97 7.60
N GLY A 396 -9.02 -4.43 6.73
CA GLY A 396 -8.89 -4.51 5.28
C GLY A 396 -9.21 -5.89 4.69
N ASP A 397 -9.17 -5.97 3.37
CA ASP A 397 -9.46 -7.22 2.64
C ASP A 397 -8.47 -8.34 3.01
N GLY A 398 -8.96 -9.56 3.15
CA GLY A 398 -8.15 -10.74 3.50
C GLY A 398 -7.87 -10.91 5.00
N HIS A 399 -8.56 -10.16 5.88
CA HIS A 399 -8.41 -10.28 7.34
C HIS A 399 -8.78 -11.67 7.87
N GLU A 400 -9.58 -12.42 7.15
CA GLU A 400 -10.06 -13.77 7.49
C GLU A 400 -9.10 -14.91 7.16
N LYS A 401 -7.88 -14.62 6.72
CA LYS A 401 -6.87 -15.66 6.43
C LYS A 401 -6.57 -16.48 7.69
N ARG A 402 -7.33 -17.56 7.85
CA ARG A 402 -7.43 -18.35 9.10
C ARG A 402 -6.40 -19.47 9.22
N ASN A 403 -5.44 -19.58 8.35
CA ASN A 403 -4.39 -20.60 8.49
C ASN A 403 -3.43 -20.33 9.68
N GLY A 404 -3.68 -19.29 10.45
CA GLY A 404 -2.94 -18.93 11.65
C GLY A 404 -1.48 -18.57 11.39
N LYS A 405 -1.07 -18.40 10.14
CA LYS A 405 0.32 -18.18 9.75
C LYS A 405 0.41 -16.99 8.80
N PRO A 406 1.26 -16.03 9.12
CA PRO A 406 1.57 -14.94 8.21
C PRO A 406 2.04 -15.45 6.85
N LEU A 407 1.75 -14.71 5.80
CA LEU A 407 2.17 -15.03 4.45
C LEU A 407 3.70 -15.07 4.36
N ARG A 408 4.25 -15.99 3.55
CA ARG A 408 5.70 -16.17 3.40
C ARG A 408 6.41 -14.89 2.98
N ILE A 409 5.78 -14.08 2.13
CA ILE A 409 6.33 -12.81 1.68
C ILE A 409 6.55 -11.79 2.82
N ARG A 410 5.72 -11.84 3.88
CA ARG A 410 5.96 -11.00 5.07
C ARG A 410 7.25 -11.40 5.80
N SER A 411 7.51 -12.70 5.89
CA SER A 411 8.77 -13.21 6.47
C SER A 411 9.97 -12.81 5.61
N ALA A 412 9.83 -12.82 4.28
CA ALA A 412 10.87 -12.37 3.37
C ALA A 412 11.13 -10.87 3.49
N PHE A 413 10.10 -10.04 3.62
CA PHE A 413 10.26 -8.61 3.87
C PHE A 413 10.94 -8.35 5.23
N ALA A 414 10.55 -9.09 6.27
CA ALA A 414 11.20 -8.99 7.58
C ALA A 414 12.68 -9.42 7.50
N ASP A 415 13.01 -10.51 6.81
CA ASP A 415 14.40 -10.93 6.58
C ASP A 415 15.20 -9.87 5.80
N PHE A 416 14.58 -9.24 4.79
CA PHE A 416 15.16 -8.13 4.05
C PHE A 416 15.51 -6.95 4.98
N LEU A 417 14.56 -6.50 5.81
CA LEU A 417 14.82 -5.42 6.77
C LEU A 417 15.89 -5.81 7.79
N ALA A 418 15.82 -7.02 8.34
CA ALA A 418 16.81 -7.49 9.30
C ALA A 418 18.23 -7.46 8.74
N ARG A 419 18.41 -7.90 7.48
CA ARG A 419 19.73 -7.88 6.80
C ARG A 419 20.19 -6.49 6.43
N THR A 420 19.27 -5.62 6.01
CA THR A 420 19.65 -4.30 5.46
C THR A 420 19.81 -3.22 6.52
N THR A 421 18.94 -3.24 7.54
CA THR A 421 18.88 -2.20 8.57
C THR A 421 19.34 -2.67 9.94
N GLY A 422 19.40 -3.99 10.16
CA GLY A 422 19.67 -4.56 11.50
C GLY A 422 18.47 -4.48 12.44
N ASP A 423 17.25 -4.23 11.93
CA ASP A 423 16.04 -4.07 12.74
C ASP A 423 15.78 -5.31 13.61
N PRO A 424 15.70 -5.18 14.94
CA PRO A 424 15.60 -6.33 15.86
C PRO A 424 14.21 -6.99 15.81
N TYR A 425 13.12 -6.25 15.57
CA TYR A 425 11.78 -6.82 15.44
C TYR A 425 11.65 -7.62 14.14
N ALA A 426 12.22 -7.11 13.06
CA ALA A 426 12.29 -7.81 11.80
C ALA A 426 13.15 -9.08 11.90
N ALA A 427 14.26 -9.03 12.63
CA ALA A 427 15.14 -10.19 12.89
C ALA A 427 14.38 -11.27 13.67
N TRP A 428 13.73 -10.90 14.78
CA TRP A 428 12.88 -11.80 15.56
C TRP A 428 11.77 -12.42 14.71
N TYR A 429 11.00 -11.58 14.01
CA TYR A 429 9.87 -12.02 13.20
C TYR A 429 10.26 -13.02 12.13
N SER A 430 11.33 -12.73 11.37
CA SER A 430 11.83 -13.62 10.31
C SER A 430 12.39 -14.93 10.84
N ALA A 431 12.94 -14.93 12.06
CA ALA A 431 13.43 -16.14 12.71
C ALA A 431 12.31 -17.06 13.18
N VAL A 432 11.25 -16.50 13.78
CA VAL A 432 10.10 -17.28 14.29
C VAL A 432 9.23 -17.78 13.13
N ASN A 433 9.00 -16.97 12.11
CA ASN A 433 8.29 -17.35 10.89
C ASN A 433 9.24 -17.86 9.81
N ASN A 434 10.18 -18.68 10.08
CA ASN A 434 11.22 -19.20 9.18
C ASN A 434 10.62 -19.89 7.92
N ARG A 435 9.88 -19.12 7.13
CA ARG A 435 9.18 -19.50 5.91
C ARG A 435 9.54 -18.50 4.83
N TYR A 436 10.30 -18.96 3.87
CA TYR A 436 10.67 -18.13 2.72
C TYR A 436 9.66 -18.31 1.59
N ASP A 437 9.41 -17.21 0.90
CA ASP A 437 8.65 -17.25 -0.36
C ASP A 437 9.56 -17.73 -1.51
N THR A 438 8.94 -17.86 -2.67
CA THR A 438 9.61 -18.24 -3.92
C THR A 438 9.69 -17.08 -4.92
N GLU A 439 9.25 -15.88 -4.51
CA GLU A 439 9.32 -14.68 -5.34
C GLU A 439 10.77 -14.39 -5.72
N PHE A 440 10.99 -14.19 -7.01
CA PHE A 440 12.34 -14.08 -7.56
C PHE A 440 13.16 -12.96 -6.91
N GLU A 441 12.59 -11.77 -6.79
CA GLU A 441 13.30 -10.61 -6.27
C GLU A 441 13.79 -10.79 -4.83
N THR A 442 12.95 -11.36 -3.96
CA THR A 442 13.34 -11.60 -2.57
C THR A 442 14.26 -12.80 -2.43
N ARG A 443 14.03 -13.86 -3.20
CA ARG A 443 14.85 -15.06 -3.19
C ARG A 443 16.24 -14.79 -3.73
N LEU A 444 16.35 -14.13 -4.89
CA LEU A 444 17.63 -13.76 -5.48
C LEU A 444 18.43 -12.87 -4.53
N TYR A 445 17.75 -11.92 -3.85
CA TYR A 445 18.37 -11.10 -2.83
C TYR A 445 18.97 -11.94 -1.71
N ARG A 446 18.24 -12.94 -1.16
CA ARG A 446 18.76 -13.82 -0.10
C ARG A 446 19.95 -14.67 -0.56
N LEU A 447 19.91 -15.19 -1.78
CA LEU A 447 20.98 -16.00 -2.36
C LEU A 447 22.26 -15.20 -2.64
N ALA A 448 22.10 -13.95 -3.09
CA ALA A 448 23.20 -13.09 -3.52
C ALA A 448 23.60 -11.98 -2.54
N SER A 449 22.87 -11.77 -1.46
CA SER A 449 23.18 -10.72 -0.50
C SER A 449 24.49 -10.99 0.25
N ALA A 450 25.36 -10.00 0.27
CA ALA A 450 26.53 -10.01 1.14
C ALA A 450 26.18 -9.73 2.62
N LYS A 451 25.02 -9.14 2.89
CA LYS A 451 24.57 -8.79 4.24
C LYS A 451 23.94 -10.00 4.93
N GLN A 452 24.35 -10.24 6.17
CA GLN A 452 23.81 -11.31 6.99
C GLN A 452 22.74 -10.78 7.93
N ARG A 453 21.77 -11.64 8.28
CA ARG A 453 20.83 -11.34 9.35
C ARG A 453 21.59 -11.21 10.68
N PRO A 454 21.14 -10.33 11.63
CA PRO A 454 21.72 -10.26 12.97
C PRO A 454 21.79 -11.63 13.63
N ALA A 455 22.84 -11.89 14.40
CA ALA A 455 23.00 -13.15 15.12
C ALA A 455 21.94 -13.30 16.23
N ASN A 456 21.61 -12.20 16.93
CA ASN A 456 20.51 -12.18 17.88
C ASN A 456 19.18 -11.93 17.13
N CYS A 457 18.29 -12.90 17.23
CA CYS A 457 16.94 -12.87 16.64
C CYS A 457 15.86 -13.09 17.73
N GLU A 458 16.14 -12.71 18.96
CA GLU A 458 15.17 -12.75 20.05
C GLU A 458 14.25 -11.51 20.00
N LEU A 459 13.07 -11.63 20.60
CA LEU A 459 12.21 -10.47 20.80
C LEU A 459 12.95 -9.45 21.68
N PRO A 460 12.99 -8.15 21.29
CA PRO A 460 13.56 -7.11 22.15
C PRO A 460 12.95 -7.13 23.55
N ALA A 461 13.83 -7.09 24.58
CA ALA A 461 13.39 -7.18 25.98
C ALA A 461 12.48 -6.00 26.40
N ASP A 462 12.63 -4.86 25.73
CA ASP A 462 11.85 -3.63 25.90
C ASP A 462 10.67 -3.52 24.92
N ALA A 463 10.30 -4.62 24.23
CA ALA A 463 9.19 -4.64 23.29
C ALA A 463 7.89 -4.12 23.96
N PRO A 464 7.29 -3.05 23.44
CA PRO A 464 6.12 -2.44 24.07
C PRO A 464 4.94 -3.39 24.04
N LYS A 465 4.15 -3.41 25.12
CA LYS A 465 2.90 -4.18 25.14
C LYS A 465 1.88 -3.69 24.14
N ALA A 466 1.88 -2.39 23.83
CA ALA A 466 1.02 -1.83 22.81
C ALA A 466 1.77 -0.85 21.91
N VAL A 467 1.42 -0.86 20.62
CA VAL A 467 1.94 0.03 19.60
C VAL A 467 0.80 0.86 19.01
N TRP A 468 1.05 2.14 18.81
CA TRP A 468 0.17 3.05 18.09
C TRP A 468 0.74 3.40 16.73
N PHE A 469 0.13 2.86 15.70
CA PHE A 469 0.35 3.26 14.32
C PHE A 469 -0.49 4.50 14.05
N ARG A 470 0.07 5.65 14.38
CA ARG A 470 -0.65 6.92 14.44
C ARG A 470 -1.16 7.37 13.09
N ASP A 471 -0.33 7.24 12.06
CA ASP A 471 -0.65 7.68 10.71
C ASP A 471 -1.65 6.72 10.04
N CYS A 472 -1.57 5.42 10.33
CA CYS A 472 -2.57 4.43 9.89
C CYS A 472 -3.86 4.45 10.70
N GLY A 473 -3.83 4.95 11.92
CA GLY A 473 -4.98 4.95 12.83
C GLY A 473 -5.30 3.57 13.39
N GLU A 474 -4.25 2.83 13.79
CA GLU A 474 -4.39 1.50 14.40
C GLU A 474 -3.61 1.40 15.72
N MET A 475 -4.18 0.68 16.70
CA MET A 475 -3.51 0.29 17.93
C MET A 475 -3.54 -1.23 18.07
N ILE A 476 -2.39 -1.82 18.38
CA ILE A 476 -2.26 -3.25 18.66
C ILE A 476 -1.67 -3.41 20.06
N ALA A 477 -2.43 -4.02 20.97
CA ALA A 477 -2.02 -4.29 22.34
C ALA A 477 -1.92 -5.80 22.60
N ASN A 478 -0.88 -6.21 23.32
CA ASN A 478 -0.57 -7.61 23.61
C ASN A 478 -0.34 -7.82 25.11
N SER A 479 -0.90 -8.87 25.67
CA SER A 479 -0.70 -9.19 27.07
C SER A 479 0.65 -9.87 27.34
N ASN A 480 1.13 -10.66 26.40
CA ASN A 480 2.37 -11.45 26.56
C ASN A 480 2.99 -11.81 25.20
N LEU A 481 3.87 -10.97 24.70
CA LEU A 481 4.61 -11.24 23.46
C LEU A 481 5.68 -12.35 23.61
N GLY A 482 6.13 -12.64 24.83
CA GLY A 482 7.09 -13.71 25.10
C GLY A 482 6.49 -15.11 25.05
N ASP A 483 5.17 -15.26 25.23
CA ASP A 483 4.44 -16.53 25.08
C ASP A 483 3.18 -16.31 24.21
N LEU A 484 3.36 -16.41 22.90
CA LEU A 484 2.28 -16.16 21.94
C LEU A 484 1.08 -17.11 22.10
N LYS A 485 1.27 -18.29 22.69
CA LYS A 485 0.16 -19.25 22.95
C LYS A 485 -0.76 -18.80 24.08
N LYS A 486 -0.27 -17.93 24.96
CA LYS A 486 -1.02 -17.34 26.07
C LYS A 486 -1.30 -15.85 25.85
N ASN A 487 -0.92 -15.32 24.70
CA ASN A 487 -1.07 -13.91 24.39
C ASN A 487 -2.53 -13.57 24.08
N ILE A 488 -3.02 -12.52 24.70
CA ILE A 488 -4.21 -11.78 24.25
C ILE A 488 -3.73 -10.65 23.40
N SER A 489 -4.19 -10.61 22.15
CA SER A 489 -3.92 -9.52 21.21
C SER A 489 -5.23 -8.77 20.94
N LEU A 490 -5.25 -7.49 21.29
CA LEU A 490 -6.34 -6.55 21.02
C LEU A 490 -5.91 -5.60 19.92
N SER A 491 -6.61 -5.61 18.80
CA SER A 491 -6.45 -4.62 17.74
C SER A 491 -7.63 -3.66 17.69
N PHE A 492 -7.35 -2.38 17.44
CA PHE A 492 -8.34 -1.31 17.39
C PHE A 492 -8.01 -0.36 16.24
N ARG A 493 -9.04 0.04 15.47
CA ARG A 493 -8.88 0.91 14.32
C ARG A 493 -9.83 2.11 14.39
N SER A 494 -9.26 3.30 14.20
CA SER A 494 -9.95 4.55 13.84
C SER A 494 -9.01 5.35 12.97
N SER A 495 -9.22 5.31 11.65
CA SER A 495 -8.19 5.61 10.65
C SER A 495 -8.49 6.86 9.85
N PRO A 496 -7.50 7.75 9.64
CA PRO A 496 -7.64 8.91 8.77
C PRO A 496 -7.81 8.54 7.28
N PHE A 497 -7.48 7.31 6.89
CA PHE A 497 -7.67 6.83 5.51
C PHE A 497 -9.13 6.50 5.17
N GLY A 498 -10.03 6.53 6.15
CA GLY A 498 -11.46 6.28 5.92
C GLY A 498 -11.75 4.87 5.44
N SER A 499 -12.70 4.75 4.52
CA SER A 499 -13.23 3.50 3.99
C SER A 499 -13.31 3.57 2.45
N GLY A 500 -12.19 3.37 1.79
CA GLY A 500 -12.09 3.34 0.33
C GLY A 500 -11.34 2.10 -0.15
N ASN A 501 -11.46 1.74 -1.41
CA ASN A 501 -10.79 0.62 -2.04
C ASN A 501 -10.80 -0.66 -1.16
N HIS A 502 -9.67 -1.17 -0.69
CA HIS A 502 -9.56 -2.37 0.14
C HIS A 502 -9.69 -2.12 1.66
N THR A 503 -9.87 -0.88 2.10
CA THR A 503 -10.24 -0.56 3.48
C THR A 503 -11.73 -0.81 3.70
N HIS A 504 -12.09 -1.22 4.92
CA HIS A 504 -13.47 -1.52 5.27
C HIS A 504 -14.15 -0.36 6.02
N SER A 505 -15.48 -0.37 6.08
CA SER A 505 -16.30 0.56 6.86
C SER A 505 -16.28 0.17 8.34
N ASN A 506 -15.12 0.34 9.00
CA ASN A 506 -14.82 -0.22 10.29
C ASN A 506 -14.16 0.77 11.27
N GLN A 507 -14.51 2.05 11.19
CA GLN A 507 -14.01 3.01 12.15
C GLN A 507 -14.52 2.67 13.56
N ASN A 508 -13.66 2.83 14.58
CA ASN A 508 -13.86 2.40 15.95
C ASN A 508 -14.17 0.89 16.11
N ALA A 509 -13.75 0.04 15.15
CA ALA A 509 -13.85 -1.40 15.30
C ALA A 509 -12.66 -1.98 16.07
N PHE A 510 -12.89 -3.10 16.74
CA PHE A 510 -11.84 -3.88 17.41
C PHE A 510 -11.92 -5.35 17.06
N ASN A 511 -10.79 -6.04 17.20
CA ASN A 511 -10.71 -7.49 17.18
C ASN A 511 -9.93 -7.98 18.40
N LEU A 512 -10.23 -9.18 18.87
CA LEU A 512 -9.61 -9.80 20.03
C LEU A 512 -9.22 -11.24 19.70
N HIS A 513 -7.94 -11.55 19.90
CA HIS A 513 -7.40 -12.88 19.72
C HIS A 513 -6.85 -13.42 21.04
N TYR A 514 -6.86 -14.74 21.21
CA TYR A 514 -6.17 -15.46 22.28
C TYR A 514 -5.37 -16.60 21.69
N GLY A 515 -4.09 -16.66 22.00
CA GLY A 515 -3.18 -17.69 21.48
C GLY A 515 -3.13 -17.72 19.94
N GLY A 516 -3.38 -16.60 19.29
CA GLY A 516 -3.41 -16.46 17.84
C GLY A 516 -4.76 -16.77 17.17
N GLU A 517 -5.76 -17.24 17.92
CA GLU A 517 -7.11 -17.57 17.44
C GLU A 517 -8.10 -16.45 17.72
N ALA A 518 -9.11 -16.32 16.87
CA ALA A 518 -10.15 -15.31 17.05
C ALA A 518 -11.06 -15.63 18.24
N VAL A 519 -11.24 -14.65 19.11
CA VAL A 519 -12.29 -14.61 20.16
C VAL A 519 -13.43 -13.73 19.66
N PHE A 520 -13.13 -12.47 19.36
CA PHE A 520 -14.02 -11.54 18.68
C PHE A 520 -13.32 -10.99 17.44
N HIS A 521 -13.94 -11.16 16.28
CA HIS A 521 -13.29 -10.82 15.02
C HIS A 521 -14.33 -10.43 13.98
N ALA A 522 -13.96 -9.56 13.05
CA ALA A 522 -14.77 -9.23 11.90
C ALA A 522 -15.19 -10.50 11.13
N VAL A 523 -16.42 -10.55 10.61
CA VAL A 523 -16.97 -11.73 9.95
C VAL A 523 -16.90 -11.64 8.44
N GLY A 524 -17.13 -12.80 7.79
CA GLY A 524 -17.09 -12.95 6.35
C GLY A 524 -15.71 -13.34 5.83
N HIS A 525 -15.64 -13.49 4.52
CA HIS A 525 -14.40 -13.80 3.80
C HIS A 525 -14.39 -13.13 2.44
N TYR A 526 -13.20 -12.81 1.98
CA TYR A 526 -13.00 -12.20 0.68
C TYR A 526 -13.24 -13.21 -0.44
N MET A 527 -14.29 -13.01 -1.24
CA MET A 527 -14.60 -13.81 -2.42
C MET A 527 -14.12 -13.10 -3.69
N ASN A 528 -14.78 -11.96 -3.99
CA ASN A 528 -14.41 -11.10 -5.08
C ASN A 528 -14.55 -9.64 -4.66
N PHE A 529 -13.71 -8.78 -5.21
CA PHE A 529 -13.81 -7.35 -5.03
C PHE A 529 -15.12 -6.83 -5.66
N CYS A 530 -15.89 -6.06 -4.88
CA CYS A 530 -17.14 -5.46 -5.31
C CYS A 530 -18.29 -6.42 -5.68
N ASP A 531 -18.26 -7.69 -5.28
CA ASP A 531 -19.42 -8.57 -5.41
C ASP A 531 -20.51 -8.25 -4.36
N PRO A 532 -21.74 -8.80 -4.47
CA PRO A 532 -22.81 -8.53 -3.51
C PRO A 532 -22.45 -8.84 -2.06
N HIS A 533 -21.69 -9.93 -1.82
CA HIS A 533 -21.22 -10.26 -0.49
C HIS A 533 -20.22 -9.22 0.04
N ASN A 534 -19.30 -8.78 -0.78
CA ASN A 534 -18.36 -7.72 -0.43
C ASN A 534 -19.09 -6.41 -0.09
N LEU A 535 -20.06 -6.00 -0.93
CA LEU A 535 -20.80 -4.73 -0.77
C LEU A 535 -21.75 -4.72 0.43
N LEU A 536 -22.48 -5.81 0.68
CA LEU A 536 -23.55 -5.84 1.66
C LEU A 536 -23.18 -6.52 3.00
N SER A 537 -22.04 -7.20 3.06
CA SER A 537 -21.60 -7.91 4.26
C SER A 537 -20.13 -7.63 4.58
N TYR A 538 -19.20 -8.26 3.87
CA TYR A 538 -17.80 -8.39 4.24
C TYR A 538 -17.09 -7.08 4.57
N ARG A 539 -17.25 -6.03 3.76
CA ARG A 539 -16.66 -4.71 4.00
C ARG A 539 -17.58 -3.73 4.71
N ASN A 540 -18.89 -4.06 4.80
CA ASN A 540 -19.91 -3.22 5.42
C ASN A 540 -19.70 -3.18 6.93
N THR A 541 -20.07 -2.08 7.56
CA THR A 541 -19.99 -1.87 9.02
C THR A 541 -20.61 -3.02 9.82
N ARG A 542 -21.67 -3.64 9.29
CA ARG A 542 -22.36 -4.77 9.95
C ARG A 542 -21.51 -6.02 10.16
N ALA A 543 -20.38 -6.15 9.46
CA ALA A 543 -19.46 -7.26 9.61
C ALA A 543 -18.38 -7.03 10.70
N HIS A 544 -18.36 -5.88 11.33
CA HIS A 544 -17.30 -5.46 12.23
C HIS A 544 -17.80 -5.19 13.65
N ASN A 545 -16.93 -5.29 14.65
CA ASN A 545 -17.23 -5.05 16.06
C ASN A 545 -17.22 -3.54 16.34
N THR A 546 -18.23 -2.85 15.86
CA THR A 546 -18.44 -1.41 16.00
C THR A 546 -19.93 -1.09 16.18
N MET A 547 -20.42 0.04 15.72
CA MET A 547 -21.79 0.53 15.96
C MET A 547 -22.57 0.70 14.65
N LEU A 548 -23.88 0.44 14.68
CA LEU A 548 -24.84 0.98 13.71
C LEU A 548 -25.79 1.97 14.40
N ILE A 549 -26.28 2.93 13.64
CA ILE A 549 -27.21 3.96 14.09
C ILE A 549 -28.50 3.81 13.28
N ASN A 550 -29.59 3.39 13.93
CA ASN A 550 -30.83 3.01 13.25
C ASN A 550 -30.62 1.94 12.15
N GLY A 551 -29.63 1.04 12.34
CA GLY A 551 -29.24 0.04 11.34
C GLY A 551 -28.32 0.55 10.24
N ILE A 552 -27.97 1.84 10.21
CA ILE A 552 -27.10 2.49 9.22
C ILE A 552 -25.65 2.46 9.70
N GLY A 553 -24.74 2.10 8.81
CA GLY A 553 -23.30 2.07 9.02
C GLY A 553 -22.56 3.20 8.30
N GLN A 554 -21.26 2.99 8.14
CA GLN A 554 -20.34 3.92 7.50
C GLN A 554 -20.31 3.67 5.98
N PRO A 555 -20.31 4.70 5.11
CA PRO A 555 -20.24 4.53 3.67
C PRO A 555 -18.83 4.17 3.18
N PHE A 556 -18.74 3.67 1.94
CA PHE A 556 -17.48 3.35 1.27
C PHE A 556 -16.84 4.60 0.67
N THR A 557 -16.25 5.42 1.50
CA THR A 557 -15.59 6.66 1.09
C THR A 557 -14.44 7.00 2.04
N PRO A 558 -13.36 7.61 1.54
CA PRO A 558 -12.33 8.19 2.41
C PRO A 558 -12.87 9.25 3.37
N ASP A 559 -14.02 9.88 3.07
CA ASP A 559 -14.65 10.86 3.95
C ASP A 559 -15.29 10.22 5.19
N ALA A 560 -15.48 8.90 5.20
CA ALA A 560 -15.88 8.12 6.37
C ALA A 560 -14.65 7.79 7.24
N TYR A 561 -13.95 8.81 7.72
CA TYR A 561 -12.69 8.69 8.47
C TYR A 561 -12.87 8.82 9.99
N GLY A 562 -11.82 8.44 10.71
CA GLY A 562 -11.70 8.62 12.15
C GLY A 562 -10.25 8.81 12.57
N TYR A 563 -10.02 8.99 13.85
CA TYR A 563 -8.68 9.10 14.43
C TYR A 563 -8.59 8.34 15.74
N ILE A 564 -7.45 7.72 16.02
CA ILE A 564 -7.04 7.43 17.38
C ILE A 564 -6.45 8.73 17.92
N VAL A 565 -7.19 9.42 18.79
CA VAL A 565 -6.81 10.75 19.30
C VAL A 565 -5.94 10.68 20.53
N ARG A 566 -5.89 9.54 21.19
CA ARG A 566 -5.09 9.33 22.41
C ARG A 566 -4.76 7.86 22.59
N MET A 567 -3.54 7.59 23.05
CA MET A 567 -3.09 6.25 23.40
C MET A 567 -2.20 6.32 24.64
N PHE A 568 -2.30 5.32 25.48
CA PHE A 568 -1.43 5.09 26.63
C PHE A 568 -1.02 3.62 26.69
N ASN A 569 0.26 3.37 26.95
CA ASN A 569 0.81 2.04 27.13
C ASN A 569 1.63 2.00 28.44
N GLY A 570 1.15 1.24 29.41
CA GLY A 570 1.80 1.05 30.69
C GLY A 570 1.84 -0.43 31.08
N ASP A 571 2.47 -0.73 32.21
CA ASP A 571 2.73 -2.12 32.64
C ASP A 571 1.45 -2.92 32.88
N ASN A 572 0.44 -2.28 33.40
CA ASN A 572 -0.83 -2.93 33.80
C ASN A 572 -2.00 -2.59 32.89
N ILE A 573 -1.84 -1.64 31.97
CA ILE A 573 -2.94 -1.15 31.14
C ILE A 573 -2.42 -0.61 29.81
N SER A 574 -3.08 -1.01 28.73
CA SER A 574 -2.99 -0.36 27.42
C SER A 574 -4.34 0.25 27.07
N TYR A 575 -4.34 1.47 26.57
CA TYR A 575 -5.56 2.26 26.34
C TYR A 575 -5.47 2.99 25.01
N ALA A 576 -6.60 3.07 24.30
CA ALA A 576 -6.78 3.97 23.16
C ALA A 576 -8.15 4.64 23.19
N LEU A 577 -8.21 5.85 22.63
CA LEU A 577 -9.44 6.59 22.35
C LEU A 577 -9.53 6.84 20.85
N GLY A 578 -10.53 6.22 20.20
CA GLY A 578 -10.88 6.50 18.81
C GLY A 578 -12.05 7.46 18.70
N ASP A 579 -11.98 8.40 17.76
CA ASP A 579 -13.08 9.30 17.38
C ASP A 579 -13.51 8.98 15.94
N ALA A 580 -14.73 8.48 15.79
CA ALA A 580 -15.36 8.15 14.51
C ALA A 580 -16.61 9.02 14.25
N SER A 581 -16.67 10.20 14.86
CA SER A 581 -17.84 11.09 14.74
C SER A 581 -18.11 11.53 13.30
N THR A 582 -17.07 11.56 12.43
CA THR A 582 -17.18 11.92 11.01
C THR A 582 -17.48 10.73 10.08
N ALA A 583 -17.44 9.49 10.61
CA ALA A 583 -17.44 8.30 9.78
C ALA A 583 -18.84 7.94 9.20
N TYR A 584 -19.93 8.45 9.78
CA TYR A 584 -21.30 8.15 9.34
C TYR A 584 -21.85 9.25 8.46
N CYS A 585 -21.23 9.45 7.29
CA CYS A 585 -21.41 10.60 6.42
C CYS A 585 -22.26 10.32 5.18
N GLY A 586 -23.32 9.50 5.30
CA GLY A 586 -24.29 9.29 4.22
C GLY A 586 -24.00 8.10 3.32
N ILE A 587 -23.85 8.34 2.02
CA ILE A 587 -23.61 7.31 1.00
C ILE A 587 -22.34 7.62 0.20
N SER A 588 -21.78 6.61 -0.43
CA SER A 588 -20.62 6.78 -1.31
C SER A 588 -21.02 7.37 -2.66
N ASN A 589 -20.33 8.45 -3.05
CA ASN A 589 -20.42 9.05 -4.37
C ASN A 589 -19.28 8.62 -5.31
N ILE A 590 -18.40 7.75 -4.86
CA ILE A 590 -17.25 7.27 -5.64
C ILE A 590 -17.75 6.41 -6.81
N ARG A 591 -17.25 6.69 -8.01
CA ARG A 591 -17.66 6.03 -9.26
C ARG A 591 -17.54 4.51 -9.21
N LEU A 592 -16.47 4.01 -8.59
CA LEU A 592 -16.24 2.56 -8.41
C LEU A 592 -17.44 1.91 -7.70
N TRP A 593 -17.84 2.45 -6.56
CA TRP A 593 -18.93 1.90 -5.75
C TRP A 593 -20.27 2.05 -6.44
N LYS A 594 -20.57 3.23 -6.99
CA LYS A 594 -21.80 3.44 -7.76
C LYS A 594 -21.98 2.37 -8.85
N ARG A 595 -20.96 2.18 -9.70
CA ARG A 595 -20.98 1.16 -10.75
C ARG A 595 -21.12 -0.26 -10.21
N SER A 596 -20.50 -0.56 -9.08
CA SER A 596 -20.58 -1.88 -8.47
C SER A 596 -21.99 -2.18 -7.94
N PHE A 597 -22.63 -1.22 -7.29
CA PHE A 597 -24.03 -1.35 -6.86
C PHE A 597 -24.97 -1.48 -8.06
N GLU A 598 -24.82 -0.64 -9.09
CA GLU A 598 -25.61 -0.69 -10.32
C GLU A 598 -25.48 -2.03 -11.04
N LYS A 599 -24.25 -2.56 -11.17
CA LYS A 599 -23.94 -3.84 -11.81
C LYS A 599 -24.75 -5.01 -11.22
N TYR A 600 -24.98 -4.99 -9.93
CA TYR A 600 -25.69 -6.05 -9.19
C TYR A 600 -27.12 -5.68 -8.84
N HIS A 601 -27.67 -4.58 -9.40
CA HIS A 601 -29.01 -4.08 -9.10
C HIS A 601 -29.23 -3.83 -7.60
N LEU A 602 -28.19 -3.39 -6.90
CA LEU A 602 -28.20 -3.02 -5.49
C LEU A 602 -28.26 -1.51 -5.33
N THR A 603 -28.72 -1.07 -4.16
CA THR A 603 -28.81 0.36 -3.82
C THR A 603 -28.22 0.66 -2.46
N GLN A 604 -27.68 1.86 -2.30
CA GLN A 604 -27.19 2.35 -1.00
C GLN A 604 -28.39 2.97 -0.25
N THR A 605 -29.16 2.12 0.43
CA THR A 605 -30.36 2.52 1.19
C THR A 605 -30.24 2.11 2.67
N PRO A 606 -31.10 2.63 3.57
CA PRO A 606 -31.09 2.25 4.98
C PRO A 606 -31.25 0.74 5.21
N GLU A 607 -32.05 0.04 4.40
CA GLU A 607 -32.23 -1.42 4.48
C GLU A 607 -30.92 -2.17 4.21
N ASN A 608 -30.08 -1.59 3.37
CA ASN A 608 -28.75 -2.11 3.05
C ASN A 608 -27.64 -1.54 3.97
N GLY A 609 -28.02 -0.72 4.96
CA GLY A 609 -27.11 -0.17 5.96
C GLY A 609 -26.41 1.12 5.52
N PHE A 610 -26.97 1.87 4.56
CA PHE A 610 -26.40 3.13 4.05
C PHE A 610 -27.42 4.27 4.16
N GLY A 611 -26.95 5.46 4.47
CA GLY A 611 -27.78 6.66 4.56
C GLY A 611 -27.24 7.68 5.55
N GLU A 612 -27.92 8.81 5.63
CA GLU A 612 -27.62 9.85 6.60
C GLU A 612 -27.97 9.39 8.02
N THR A 613 -27.18 9.84 8.99
CA THR A 613 -27.44 9.59 10.40
C THR A 613 -27.44 10.90 11.19
N PRO A 614 -28.24 11.00 12.29
CA PRO A 614 -28.20 12.18 13.15
C PRO A 614 -27.03 12.15 14.15
N LEU A 615 -25.98 11.40 13.88
CA LEU A 615 -24.81 11.26 14.75
C LEU A 615 -24.14 12.62 14.96
N LYS A 616 -23.84 12.93 16.21
CA LYS A 616 -23.04 14.08 16.61
C LYS A 616 -21.69 13.67 17.18
N LYS A 617 -21.65 12.58 17.96
CA LYS A 617 -20.43 12.07 18.59
C LYS A 617 -20.43 10.55 18.65
N TYR A 618 -19.32 9.95 18.24
CA TYR A 618 -19.01 8.56 18.52
C TYR A 618 -17.52 8.43 18.85
N ARG A 619 -17.25 8.34 20.15
CA ARG A 619 -15.91 8.09 20.69
C ARG A 619 -15.90 6.77 21.43
N ARG A 620 -14.91 5.93 21.13
CA ARG A 620 -14.71 4.64 21.80
C ARG A 620 -13.43 4.67 22.60
N HIS A 621 -13.58 4.45 23.91
CA HIS A 621 -12.47 4.16 24.80
C HIS A 621 -12.31 2.65 24.90
N ILE A 622 -11.11 2.14 24.61
CA ILE A 622 -10.82 0.72 24.70
C ILE A 622 -9.58 0.50 25.55
N PHE A 623 -9.68 -0.47 26.47
CA PHE A 623 -8.63 -0.78 27.44
C PHE A 623 -8.32 -2.26 27.39
N LEU A 624 -7.04 -2.62 27.41
CA LEU A 624 -6.57 -3.94 27.82
C LEU A 624 -5.96 -3.80 29.22
N LEU A 625 -6.69 -4.24 30.24
CA LEU A 625 -6.18 -4.38 31.59
C LEU A 625 -5.42 -5.72 31.66
N HIS A 626 -4.12 -5.62 31.77
CA HIS A 626 -3.26 -6.79 31.76
C HIS A 626 -3.49 -7.68 32.99
N PRO A 627 -3.48 -9.03 32.86
CA PRO A 627 -3.16 -9.73 31.61
C PRO A 627 -4.38 -10.03 30.70
N ASN A 628 -5.64 -9.89 31.13
CA ASN A 628 -6.72 -10.60 30.46
C ASN A 628 -8.10 -9.94 30.50
N LYS A 629 -8.22 -8.65 30.77
CA LYS A 629 -9.51 -7.97 30.78
C LYS A 629 -9.56 -6.87 29.75
N VAL A 630 -10.58 -6.88 28.90
CA VAL A 630 -10.87 -5.78 27.96
C VAL A 630 -12.07 -5.00 28.48
N VAL A 631 -11.94 -3.68 28.51
CA VAL A 631 -13.04 -2.76 28.87
C VAL A 631 -13.27 -1.84 27.68
N ILE A 632 -14.54 -1.66 27.31
CA ILE A 632 -14.96 -0.76 26.24
C ILE A 632 -15.99 0.19 26.80
N TYR A 633 -15.82 1.48 26.54
CA TYR A 633 -16.75 2.52 26.90
C TYR A 633 -16.98 3.43 25.67
N ASP A 634 -18.24 3.59 25.27
CA ASP A 634 -18.63 4.41 24.14
C ASP A 634 -19.31 5.70 24.58
N GLU A 635 -18.78 6.85 24.15
CA GLU A 635 -19.46 8.14 24.25
C GLU A 635 -20.27 8.37 22.97
N LEU A 636 -21.58 8.39 23.12
CA LEU A 636 -22.54 8.47 22.01
C LEU A 636 -23.44 9.70 22.17
N GLU A 637 -23.57 10.50 21.10
CA GLU A 637 -24.48 11.64 21.04
C GLU A 637 -25.10 11.73 19.65
N ALA A 638 -26.41 11.96 19.59
CA ALA A 638 -27.12 12.19 18.33
C ALA A 638 -28.05 13.42 18.48
N ASN A 639 -28.36 14.10 17.39
CA ASN A 639 -29.22 15.28 17.37
C ASN A 639 -30.71 14.96 17.61
N GLU A 640 -31.07 13.67 17.54
CA GLU A 640 -32.42 13.17 17.82
C GLU A 640 -32.34 11.78 18.40
N LYS A 641 -33.50 11.24 18.84
CA LYS A 641 -33.57 9.89 19.42
C LYS A 641 -33.29 8.83 18.35
N VAL A 642 -32.32 7.95 18.63
CA VAL A 642 -31.87 6.87 17.74
C VAL A 642 -31.83 5.54 18.48
N ARG A 643 -31.80 4.45 17.69
CA ARG A 643 -31.43 3.12 18.16
C ARG A 643 -29.92 2.94 17.91
N TRP A 644 -29.20 2.56 18.96
CA TRP A 644 -27.80 2.19 18.91
C TRP A 644 -27.68 0.67 18.84
N ASP A 645 -27.13 0.14 17.74
CA ASP A 645 -26.90 -1.29 17.59
C ASP A 645 -25.39 -1.56 17.79
N TRP A 646 -25.00 -2.04 18.97
CA TRP A 646 -23.64 -2.42 19.31
C TRP A 646 -23.36 -3.83 18.77
N LEU A 647 -22.38 -3.96 17.89
CA LEU A 647 -22.09 -5.20 17.16
C LEU A 647 -20.93 -5.96 17.81
N LEU A 648 -21.13 -7.26 18.04
CA LEU A 648 -20.10 -8.18 18.50
C LEU A 648 -20.18 -9.49 17.71
N HIS A 649 -19.07 -9.91 17.14
CA HIS A 649 -18.97 -11.10 16.32
C HIS A 649 -17.96 -12.08 16.90
N SER A 650 -18.29 -13.35 16.90
CA SER A 650 -17.40 -14.45 17.30
C SER A 650 -17.51 -15.59 16.29
N PRO A 651 -16.41 -16.32 16.02
CA PRO A 651 -16.47 -17.55 15.22
C PRO A 651 -17.21 -18.69 15.90
N VAL A 652 -17.49 -18.55 17.21
CA VAL A 652 -18.19 -19.53 18.05
C VAL A 652 -19.51 -18.93 18.55
N LYS A 653 -20.55 -19.77 18.63
CA LYS A 653 -21.87 -19.37 19.10
C LYS A 653 -21.81 -18.80 20.52
N PHE A 654 -22.57 -17.74 20.74
CA PHE A 654 -22.80 -17.18 22.10
C PHE A 654 -23.84 -17.97 22.85
N ASP A 655 -23.57 -18.23 24.13
CA ASP A 655 -24.56 -18.53 25.13
C ASP A 655 -24.99 -17.23 25.82
N ILE A 656 -26.28 -16.94 25.80
CA ILE A 656 -26.83 -15.65 26.25
C ILE A 656 -27.55 -15.84 27.57
N ASN A 657 -27.16 -15.08 28.59
CA ASN A 657 -27.89 -14.95 29.85
C ASN A 657 -28.41 -13.51 29.97
N PRO A 658 -29.64 -13.23 29.52
CA PRO A 658 -30.20 -11.87 29.56
C PRO A 658 -30.36 -11.31 30.97
N ALA A 659 -30.69 -12.16 31.94
CA ALA A 659 -30.90 -11.75 33.33
C ALA A 659 -29.62 -11.21 33.99
N ALA A 660 -28.49 -11.77 33.62
CA ALA A 660 -27.19 -11.30 34.10
C ALA A 660 -26.49 -10.32 33.14
N SER A 661 -27.07 -10.04 31.94
CA SER A 661 -26.45 -9.30 30.86
C SER A 661 -25.09 -9.89 30.45
N ILE A 662 -25.02 -11.22 30.41
CA ILE A 662 -23.77 -11.95 30.09
C ILE A 662 -23.93 -12.69 28.77
N LEU A 663 -22.95 -12.51 27.91
CA LEU A 663 -22.70 -13.33 26.73
C LEU A 663 -21.46 -14.19 27.00
N THR A 664 -21.57 -15.50 26.77
CA THR A 664 -20.46 -16.44 26.92
C THR A 664 -20.19 -17.11 25.60
N THR A 665 -18.91 -17.20 25.22
CA THR A 665 -18.44 -18.00 24.09
C THR A 665 -17.26 -18.85 24.54
N VAL A 666 -17.27 -20.12 24.20
CA VAL A 666 -16.22 -21.07 24.60
C VAL A 666 -15.71 -21.80 23.37
N ASN A 667 -14.45 -21.64 23.08
CA ASN A 667 -13.76 -22.46 22.08
C ASN A 667 -13.38 -23.80 22.75
N LYS A 668 -14.07 -24.88 22.37
CA LYS A 668 -13.89 -26.21 23.00
C LYS A 668 -12.63 -26.94 22.53
N GLU A 669 -11.91 -26.40 21.55
CA GLU A 669 -10.71 -27.03 20.99
C GLU A 669 -9.40 -26.59 21.69
N LYS A 670 -9.49 -25.76 22.74
CA LYS A 670 -8.33 -25.31 23.52
C LYS A 670 -8.61 -25.21 25.00
#